data_08cc41e3b2ee50c289826354ba7dcca3
#
_entry.id   08cc41e3b2ee50c289826354ba7dcca3
#
_cell.length_a   1.000
_cell.length_b   1.000
_cell.length_c   1.000
_cell.angle_alpha   90.00
_cell.angle_beta   90.00
_cell.angle_gamma   90.00
#
_symmetry.space_group_name_H-M   'P 1'
#
loop_
_entity.id
_entity.type
_entity.pdbx_description
1 polymer ?
#
loop_
_entity_poly.entity_id
_entity_poly.type
_entity_poly.pdbx_seq_one_letter_code
_entity_poly.pdbx_strand_id
1 'polypeptide(L)'
;MTAGNVTPKNNQNIIPDIRKWPFAKEIRNFSTPVFPVRHSGNFAVLKGYPDPELLLESAYDTVKRYLRAAGYSESETADYRIETRYAPTEFFESWELDFSAQGCVISAGDTEGIRRGLYEFTDLLSAGNGAFPAAGQKISRRPFLKTRLGRCPFSPVKRKPVNVDELLEETDYYPDALLDTLAHSGVNGIWIVTALRELGQTSLLADDPQRERRIAKLRKTAIKCRKYGIRLYLFMIEPFSVTESDPLFKEHRDMFSADPDINKVKYGWCPASPLTRKYLFELLRSIFTEVPELGGVVNITLGERTTTCLPAVPNRPLTISCRSRCGWSAGEIIRNSLQAMRDGIKAGSPEAELIAWFYLPQAYDPADWVKGISAFMPEGVIPQFNFESGGQKEQLGKTRVGGDYWISYDGPAPRFRAEAEVRRGQPMGAKLQLGCGYELSIVPGIPVPSIVFRKYRELFRLGITHVMQSWYLGNFPNMMTRAMGLASFRDGDSSTEDEDTFLLQLALPDWREDAPAVVRAWKLFDKAYQNFPFSLVFQYYAPQHNMSEWRFHFLPDLEPLAEPWIPTSIPGGDAVGEALGSFTLEEATESFERLIRLWRKGMEELLPLEAKYAGNRERERDFGIAKLLLYQFQGTLNLLHFFELRRRLYVENDKFHLTEMTAIVHDQQRIFRAMIPLLEADSRLGFHGEALTRLFDEHSVRKAIAEADRALETAEEIRNSPLAPVEQVFQRGVWKKIVPEWRTVAPGFKWKHEISNGELSIRLSCPANSEYILMLWFMDAPGCGCQQIDYVQCENGILKYLWNSLLHTQGCIGDTGIRLGCEKPDEETTERIFSWPLKKLPAVDPRLPYLRFNLCLQLGKDFYFAFGKGMGFRLLQGKFSPHEGGCLEIPC
;
A
#
# COMPACT_ATOMS: atom_id res chain seq x y z
N MET A 1 -7.31 10.51 16.44
CA MET A 1 -6.18 10.19 17.33
C MET A 1 -5.19 11.35 17.28
N THR A 2 -5.06 12.10 18.34
CA THR A 2 -4.05 13.13 18.48
C THR A 2 -2.70 12.44 18.61
N ALA A 3 -1.83 12.61 17.64
CA ALA A 3 -0.46 12.14 17.71
C ALA A 3 0.19 12.75 18.96
N GLY A 4 0.35 11.95 20.01
CA GLY A 4 1.25 12.27 21.09
C GLY A 4 2.65 12.46 20.50
N ASN A 5 3.33 13.51 20.94
CA ASN A 5 4.71 13.82 20.57
C ASN A 5 5.64 12.66 20.99
N VAL A 6 5.73 11.65 20.17
CA VAL A 6 6.88 10.74 20.17
C VAL A 6 7.83 11.33 19.13
N THR A 7 8.79 12.10 19.59
CA THR A 7 9.97 12.41 18.77
C THR A 7 10.68 11.09 18.48
N PRO A 8 10.78 10.65 17.22
CA PRO A 8 11.61 9.50 16.88
C PRO A 8 13.04 9.81 17.32
N LYS A 9 13.66 8.95 18.10
CA LYS A 9 15.06 9.08 18.54
C LYS A 9 16.06 9.06 17.38
N ASN A 10 15.63 8.76 16.17
CA ASN A 10 16.47 8.73 14.96
C ASN A 10 15.91 9.62 13.85
N ASN A 11 16.00 10.92 14.01
CA ASN A 11 15.76 11.90 12.94
C ASN A 11 16.82 11.89 11.81
N GLN A 12 17.78 10.96 11.83
CA GLN A 12 18.89 10.97 10.87
C GLN A 12 18.54 10.41 9.49
N ASN A 13 17.43 9.68 9.34
CA ASN A 13 17.03 9.06 8.08
C ASN A 13 15.93 9.80 7.31
N ILE A 14 15.41 10.91 7.82
CA ILE A 14 14.49 11.75 7.05
C ILE A 14 15.30 12.46 5.99
N ILE A 15 14.95 12.26 4.73
CA ILE A 15 15.51 13.04 3.63
C ILE A 15 14.81 14.41 3.65
N PRO A 16 15.38 15.43 4.31
CA PRO A 16 14.69 16.70 4.52
C PRO A 16 14.57 17.51 3.23
N ASP A 17 15.36 17.16 2.22
CA ASP A 17 15.37 17.83 0.91
C ASP A 17 15.52 16.80 -0.21
N ILE A 18 14.40 16.39 -0.78
CA ILE A 18 14.34 15.47 -1.93
C ILE A 18 15.18 15.98 -3.11
N ARG A 19 15.40 17.30 -3.22
CA ARG A 19 16.22 17.92 -4.27
C ARG A 19 17.68 17.49 -4.20
N LYS A 20 18.15 17.14 -3.02
CA LYS A 20 19.53 16.66 -2.78
C LYS A 20 19.70 15.18 -3.05
N TRP A 21 18.59 14.47 -3.27
CA TRP A 21 18.65 13.05 -3.55
C TRP A 21 19.33 12.77 -4.88
N PRO A 22 20.36 11.91 -4.96
CA PRO A 22 21.10 11.66 -6.19
C PRO A 22 20.19 11.25 -7.36
N PHE A 23 19.24 10.38 -7.10
CA PHE A 23 18.25 9.93 -8.10
C PHE A 23 17.40 11.08 -8.67
N ALA A 24 17.05 12.08 -7.87
CA ALA A 24 16.29 13.24 -8.34
C ALA A 24 17.08 14.06 -9.38
N LYS A 25 18.41 14.07 -9.31
CA LYS A 25 19.25 14.72 -10.32
C LYS A 25 19.21 13.98 -11.65
N GLU A 26 19.17 12.68 -11.62
CA GLU A 26 19.19 11.82 -12.81
C GLU A 26 17.88 11.87 -13.58
N ILE A 27 16.75 11.79 -12.89
CA ILE A 27 15.43 11.83 -13.54
C ILE A 27 15.04 13.24 -14.04
N ARG A 28 15.84 14.26 -13.73
CA ARG A 28 15.70 15.60 -14.33
C ARG A 28 16.21 15.68 -15.76
N ASN A 29 17.06 14.75 -16.15
CA ASN A 29 17.61 14.69 -17.48
C ASN A 29 16.90 13.63 -18.30
N PHE A 30 16.56 13.96 -19.54
CA PHE A 30 16.02 12.98 -20.48
C PHE A 30 17.04 11.87 -20.70
N SER A 31 16.62 10.63 -20.50
CA SER A 31 17.44 9.48 -20.85
C SER A 31 17.61 9.41 -22.38
N THR A 32 18.83 9.15 -22.83
CA THR A 32 19.08 8.85 -24.25
C THR A 32 19.04 7.33 -24.40
N PRO A 33 18.19 6.79 -25.27
CA PRO A 33 18.16 5.35 -25.49
C PRO A 33 19.50 4.88 -26.08
N VAL A 34 19.93 3.67 -25.73
CA VAL A 34 21.18 3.08 -26.22
C VAL A 34 20.85 2.02 -27.25
N PHE A 35 21.36 2.22 -28.46
CA PHE A 35 21.26 1.26 -29.56
C PHE A 35 22.65 0.66 -29.82
N PRO A 36 22.81 -0.68 -29.71
CA PRO A 36 24.10 -1.35 -29.99
C PRO A 36 24.51 -1.22 -31.47
N VAL A 37 23.53 -1.16 -32.38
CA VAL A 37 23.75 -0.98 -33.81
C VAL A 37 23.43 0.46 -34.18
N ARG A 38 24.35 1.11 -34.92
CA ARG A 38 24.09 2.41 -35.52
C ARG A 38 23.60 2.22 -36.95
N HIS A 39 22.47 2.82 -37.24
CA HIS A 39 21.92 2.89 -38.58
C HIS A 39 22.35 4.17 -39.28
N SER A 40 22.15 4.22 -40.58
CA SER A 40 22.39 5.40 -41.43
C SER A 40 21.13 5.72 -42.25
N GLY A 41 20.90 6.97 -42.57
CA GLY A 41 19.78 7.43 -43.36
C GLY A 41 19.18 8.72 -42.78
N ASN A 42 18.20 9.24 -43.48
CA ASN A 42 17.56 10.50 -43.11
C ASN A 42 16.09 10.27 -42.74
N PHE A 43 15.63 11.01 -41.77
CA PHE A 43 14.20 11.02 -41.37
C PHE A 43 13.62 12.42 -41.38
N ALA A 44 12.29 12.52 -41.55
CA ALA A 44 11.52 13.72 -41.28
C ALA A 44 10.33 13.42 -40.41
N VAL A 45 9.97 14.34 -39.51
CA VAL A 45 8.73 14.31 -38.75
C VAL A 45 7.77 15.34 -39.33
N LEU A 46 6.66 14.86 -39.89
CA LEU A 46 5.64 15.71 -40.53
C LEU A 46 4.47 15.86 -39.55
N LYS A 47 4.31 17.09 -39.03
CA LYS A 47 3.28 17.45 -38.05
C LYS A 47 1.95 17.75 -38.78
N GLY A 48 1.31 16.74 -39.36
CA GLY A 48 0.06 16.86 -40.07
C GLY A 48 -1.19 16.88 -39.19
N TYR A 49 -1.09 16.47 -37.94
CA TYR A 49 -2.18 16.59 -36.98
C TYR A 49 -2.31 18.03 -36.44
N PRO A 50 -3.52 18.61 -36.38
CA PRO A 50 -3.73 19.97 -35.88
C PRO A 50 -3.53 20.07 -34.37
N ASP A 51 -2.46 20.73 -33.93
CA ASP A 51 -2.10 20.92 -32.52
C ASP A 51 -1.83 22.41 -32.23
N PRO A 52 -2.88 23.27 -32.16
CA PRO A 52 -2.72 24.71 -32.00
C PRO A 52 -2.15 25.10 -30.62
N GLU A 53 -2.30 24.24 -29.63
CA GLU A 53 -1.77 24.46 -28.27
C GLU A 53 -0.35 23.92 -28.07
N LEU A 54 0.27 23.31 -29.06
CA LEU A 54 1.61 22.72 -29.06
C LEU A 54 1.79 21.66 -27.95
N LEU A 55 0.77 20.85 -27.71
CA LEU A 55 0.78 19.80 -26.68
C LEU A 55 1.62 18.58 -27.08
N LEU A 56 1.85 18.36 -28.38
CA LEU A 56 2.60 17.21 -28.90
C LEU A 56 4.11 17.44 -29.01
N GLU A 57 4.62 18.65 -28.78
CA GLU A 57 6.04 18.96 -28.98
C GLU A 57 6.96 18.02 -28.20
N SER A 58 6.63 17.71 -26.94
CA SER A 58 7.39 16.78 -26.11
C SER A 58 7.47 15.38 -26.73
N ALA A 59 6.38 14.89 -27.32
CA ALA A 59 6.33 13.57 -27.94
C ALA A 59 7.11 13.54 -29.27
N TYR A 60 7.01 14.60 -30.09
CA TYR A 60 7.84 14.74 -31.29
C TYR A 60 9.33 14.79 -30.96
N ASP A 61 9.73 15.53 -29.91
CA ASP A 61 11.12 15.60 -29.47
C ASP A 61 11.62 14.24 -28.96
N THR A 62 10.76 13.45 -28.33
CA THR A 62 11.09 12.09 -27.92
C THR A 62 11.38 11.21 -29.13
N VAL A 63 10.51 11.22 -30.18
CA VAL A 63 10.76 10.48 -31.43
C VAL A 63 12.09 10.89 -32.07
N LYS A 64 12.34 12.20 -32.18
CA LYS A 64 13.60 12.71 -32.76
C LYS A 64 14.81 12.28 -31.94
N ARG A 65 14.72 12.28 -30.60
CA ARG A 65 15.78 11.85 -29.70
C ARG A 65 16.12 10.37 -29.92
N TYR A 66 15.10 9.50 -30.07
CA TYR A 66 15.29 8.07 -30.32
C TYR A 66 15.93 7.82 -31.69
N LEU A 67 15.45 8.46 -32.73
CA LEU A 67 16.00 8.30 -34.09
C LEU A 67 17.45 8.79 -34.20
N ARG A 68 17.77 9.93 -33.60
CA ARG A 68 19.17 10.42 -33.54
C ARG A 68 20.06 9.46 -32.75
N ALA A 69 19.57 8.89 -31.66
CA ALA A 69 20.31 7.89 -30.89
C ALA A 69 20.56 6.61 -31.69
N ALA A 70 19.61 6.20 -32.54
CA ALA A 70 19.74 5.08 -33.45
C ALA A 70 20.72 5.35 -34.64
N GLY A 71 21.11 6.61 -34.87
CA GLY A 71 22.08 7.00 -35.89
C GLY A 71 21.49 7.73 -37.09
N TYR A 72 20.19 7.97 -37.12
CA TYR A 72 19.55 8.70 -38.21
C TYR A 72 19.72 10.22 -38.10
N SER A 73 19.75 10.93 -39.23
CA SER A 73 19.84 12.38 -39.32
C SER A 73 18.50 12.99 -39.77
N GLU A 74 18.10 14.10 -39.15
CA GLU A 74 16.87 14.82 -39.54
C GLU A 74 17.14 15.61 -40.84
N SER A 75 16.24 15.49 -41.84
CA SER A 75 16.34 16.18 -43.14
C SER A 75 14.99 16.39 -43.75
N GLU A 76 14.76 17.51 -44.40
CA GLU A 76 13.54 17.80 -45.16
C GLU A 76 13.37 16.85 -46.38
N THR A 77 14.46 16.37 -46.95
CA THR A 77 14.48 15.41 -48.08
C THR A 77 14.71 13.98 -47.57
N ALA A 78 13.95 13.57 -46.56
CA ALA A 78 14.18 12.31 -45.90
C ALA A 78 13.65 11.11 -46.67
N ASP A 79 14.39 9.99 -46.56
CA ASP A 79 14.02 8.69 -47.11
C ASP A 79 12.92 8.02 -46.32
N TYR A 80 12.81 8.36 -45.03
CA TYR A 80 11.78 7.84 -44.13
C TYR A 80 11.04 8.97 -43.42
N ARG A 81 9.69 8.94 -43.49
CA ARG A 81 8.84 10.00 -42.96
C ARG A 81 7.92 9.47 -41.87
N ILE A 82 7.88 10.15 -40.73
CA ILE A 82 6.92 9.92 -39.67
C ILE A 82 5.87 11.02 -39.78
N GLU A 83 4.67 10.68 -40.26
CA GLU A 83 3.59 11.61 -40.44
C GLU A 83 2.50 11.42 -39.40
N THR A 84 2.05 12.50 -38.75
CA THR A 84 0.87 12.47 -37.88
C THR A 84 -0.33 13.01 -38.58
N ARG A 85 -1.50 12.36 -38.45
CA ARG A 85 -2.71 12.70 -39.18
C ARG A 85 -3.97 12.62 -38.32
N TYR A 86 -4.89 13.54 -38.51
CA TYR A 86 -6.23 13.42 -37.95
C TYR A 86 -7.02 12.34 -38.66
N ALA A 87 -7.58 11.39 -37.88
CA ALA A 87 -8.57 10.43 -38.32
C ALA A 87 -9.58 10.20 -37.20
N PRO A 88 -10.89 10.29 -37.46
CA PRO A 88 -11.88 10.08 -36.38
C PRO A 88 -11.74 8.70 -35.76
N THR A 89 -11.78 8.62 -34.42
CA THR A 89 -11.80 7.40 -33.64
C THR A 89 -13.01 7.37 -32.73
N GLU A 90 -13.52 6.18 -32.42
CA GLU A 90 -14.68 6.00 -31.54
C GLU A 90 -14.31 6.30 -30.05
N PHE A 91 -13.08 5.97 -29.66
CA PHE A 91 -12.62 6.11 -28.28
C PHE A 91 -11.52 7.15 -28.19
N PHE A 92 -11.58 7.98 -27.17
CA PHE A 92 -10.51 8.89 -26.79
C PHE A 92 -9.20 8.14 -26.57
N GLU A 93 -8.07 8.70 -27.01
CA GLU A 93 -6.73 8.13 -26.85
C GLU A 93 -6.49 6.84 -27.69
N SER A 94 -7.29 6.61 -28.73
CA SER A 94 -7.06 5.52 -29.69
C SER A 94 -6.15 5.98 -30.84
N TRP A 95 -5.33 5.05 -31.34
CA TRP A 95 -4.42 5.35 -32.46
C TRP A 95 -4.25 4.16 -33.40
N GLU A 96 -3.77 4.48 -34.60
CA GLU A 96 -3.34 3.53 -35.62
C GLU A 96 -1.96 3.93 -36.17
N LEU A 97 -1.07 2.97 -36.37
CA LEU A 97 0.18 3.09 -37.09
C LEU A 97 0.11 2.25 -38.36
N ASP A 98 0.45 2.86 -39.50
CA ASP A 98 0.54 2.19 -40.81
C ASP A 98 1.95 2.37 -41.39
N PHE A 99 2.70 1.28 -41.49
CA PHE A 99 4.09 1.25 -41.90
C PHE A 99 4.22 0.94 -43.39
N SER A 100 4.97 1.77 -44.11
CA SER A 100 5.39 1.57 -45.49
C SER A 100 6.92 1.54 -45.62
N ALA A 101 7.42 1.28 -46.80
CA ALA A 101 8.84 1.36 -47.10
C ALA A 101 9.42 2.77 -46.95
N GLN A 102 8.60 3.82 -47.08
CA GLN A 102 9.02 5.22 -47.02
C GLN A 102 8.62 5.92 -45.73
N GLY A 103 7.99 5.24 -44.77
CA GLY A 103 7.61 5.89 -43.53
C GLY A 103 6.51 5.20 -42.72
N CYS A 104 6.08 5.91 -41.69
CA CYS A 104 4.99 5.55 -40.82
C CYS A 104 3.96 6.69 -40.78
N VAL A 105 2.67 6.37 -40.95
CA VAL A 105 1.56 7.28 -40.70
C VAL A 105 0.94 6.93 -39.34
N ILE A 106 0.85 7.91 -38.44
CA ILE A 106 0.23 7.82 -37.13
C ILE A 106 -1.08 8.58 -37.17
N SER A 107 -2.18 7.88 -37.02
CA SER A 107 -3.53 8.44 -37.14
C SER A 107 -4.29 8.33 -35.82
N ALA A 108 -4.97 9.40 -35.40
CA ALA A 108 -5.83 9.42 -34.22
C ALA A 108 -6.88 10.53 -34.29
N GLY A 109 -7.95 10.40 -33.48
CA GLY A 109 -9.02 11.38 -33.37
C GLY A 109 -8.75 12.50 -32.38
N ASP A 110 -7.72 12.36 -31.57
CA ASP A 110 -7.37 13.33 -30.52
C ASP A 110 -5.85 13.40 -30.28
N THR A 111 -5.43 14.45 -29.59
CA THR A 111 -4.01 14.75 -29.29
C THR A 111 -3.34 13.60 -28.53
N GLU A 112 -4.06 12.98 -27.60
CA GLU A 112 -3.48 11.92 -26.77
C GLU A 112 -3.30 10.61 -27.55
N GLY A 113 -4.19 10.30 -28.48
CA GLY A 113 -4.02 9.19 -29.41
C GLY A 113 -2.75 9.36 -30.28
N ILE A 114 -2.50 10.57 -30.82
CA ILE A 114 -1.26 10.88 -31.55
C ILE A 114 -0.03 10.70 -30.64
N ARG A 115 -0.08 11.20 -29.40
CA ARG A 115 0.98 11.05 -28.42
C ARG A 115 1.32 9.58 -28.17
N ARG A 116 0.27 8.75 -27.96
CA ARG A 116 0.45 7.29 -27.76
C ARG A 116 1.05 6.61 -28.98
N GLY A 117 0.59 6.95 -30.16
CA GLY A 117 1.16 6.44 -31.41
C GLY A 117 2.64 6.81 -31.59
N LEU A 118 3.03 8.04 -31.25
CA LEU A 118 4.43 8.47 -31.27
C LEU A 118 5.29 7.67 -30.28
N TYR A 119 4.80 7.39 -29.08
CA TYR A 119 5.50 6.57 -28.09
C TYR A 119 5.57 5.08 -28.51
N GLU A 120 4.48 4.53 -29.04
CA GLU A 120 4.48 3.16 -29.61
C GLU A 120 5.51 3.02 -30.72
N PHE A 121 5.62 4.01 -31.62
CA PHE A 121 6.66 4.04 -32.64
C PHE A 121 8.07 3.96 -32.03
N THR A 122 8.34 4.67 -30.93
CA THR A 122 9.66 4.63 -30.28
C THR A 122 9.93 3.29 -29.59
N ASP A 123 8.91 2.64 -29.06
CA ASP A 123 9.03 1.30 -28.45
C ASP A 123 9.31 0.23 -29.53
N LEU A 124 8.64 0.30 -30.66
CA LEU A 124 8.91 -0.57 -31.82
C LEU A 124 10.32 -0.37 -32.39
N LEU A 125 10.76 0.88 -32.50
CA LEU A 125 12.12 1.22 -32.91
C LEU A 125 13.16 0.62 -31.93
N SER A 126 12.86 0.69 -30.63
CA SER A 126 13.72 0.12 -29.59
C SER A 126 13.76 -1.41 -29.65
N ALA A 127 12.61 -2.05 -29.82
CA ALA A 127 12.50 -3.50 -29.99
C ALA A 127 13.26 -4.00 -31.25
N GLY A 128 13.22 -3.22 -32.32
CA GLY A 128 13.94 -3.47 -33.58
C GLY A 128 15.43 -3.07 -33.55
N ASN A 129 15.98 -2.75 -32.37
CA ASN A 129 17.35 -2.32 -32.19
C ASN A 129 17.74 -1.09 -33.05
N GLY A 130 16.81 -0.17 -33.20
CA GLY A 130 16.94 1.04 -34.00
C GLY A 130 16.49 0.88 -35.47
N ALA A 131 16.21 -0.32 -35.93
CA ALA A 131 15.66 -0.54 -37.26
C ALA A 131 14.18 -0.11 -37.32
N PHE A 132 13.77 0.44 -38.47
CA PHE A 132 12.35 0.77 -38.69
C PHE A 132 11.51 -0.52 -38.77
N PRO A 133 10.28 -0.52 -38.27
CA PRO A 133 9.35 -1.63 -38.42
C PRO A 133 9.10 -2.02 -39.87
N ALA A 134 8.75 -3.28 -40.10
CA ALA A 134 8.55 -3.82 -41.44
C ALA A 134 7.40 -3.11 -42.20
N ALA A 135 7.62 -2.86 -43.48
CA ALA A 135 6.60 -2.27 -44.35
C ALA A 135 5.38 -3.22 -44.46
N GLY A 136 4.19 -2.62 -44.49
CA GLY A 136 2.91 -3.34 -44.56
C GLY A 136 2.35 -3.75 -43.17
N GLN A 137 3.09 -3.51 -42.08
CA GLN A 137 2.58 -3.73 -40.73
C GLN A 137 1.57 -2.63 -40.38
N LYS A 138 0.47 -3.03 -39.74
CA LYS A 138 -0.51 -2.10 -39.15
C LYS A 138 -0.72 -2.47 -37.69
N ILE A 139 -0.81 -1.45 -36.84
CA ILE A 139 -1.05 -1.60 -35.40
C ILE A 139 -2.13 -0.61 -35.01
N SER A 140 -3.16 -1.08 -34.35
CA SER A 140 -4.20 -0.23 -33.77
C SER A 140 -4.41 -0.57 -32.33
N ARG A 141 -4.62 0.46 -31.49
CA ARG A 141 -4.86 0.29 -30.06
C ARG A 141 -6.02 1.17 -29.60
N ARG A 142 -6.78 0.68 -28.65
CA ARG A 142 -7.81 1.45 -27.95
C ARG A 142 -7.69 1.27 -26.45
N PRO A 143 -7.85 2.31 -25.64
CA PRO A 143 -7.86 2.17 -24.20
C PRO A 143 -9.20 1.58 -23.73
N PHE A 144 -9.16 0.72 -22.71
CA PHE A 144 -10.35 0.42 -21.92
C PHE A 144 -10.39 1.22 -20.62
N LEU A 145 -9.25 1.77 -20.19
CA LEU A 145 -9.15 2.66 -19.04
C LEU A 145 -9.04 4.11 -19.52
N LYS A 146 -10.03 4.92 -19.16
CA LYS A 146 -10.05 6.35 -19.45
C LYS A 146 -8.99 7.12 -18.64
N THR A 147 -8.86 6.80 -17.33
CA THR A 147 -8.02 7.53 -16.39
C THR A 147 -7.08 6.57 -15.66
N ARG A 148 -5.78 6.88 -15.68
CA ARG A 148 -4.69 6.10 -15.10
C ARG A 148 -3.85 7.01 -14.21
N LEU A 149 -4.19 7.03 -12.91
CA LEU A 149 -3.62 7.94 -11.93
C LEU A 149 -2.38 7.36 -11.28
N GLY A 150 -1.27 8.08 -11.36
CA GLY A 150 -0.07 7.90 -10.55
C GLY A 150 0.13 9.04 -9.57
N ARG A 151 1.29 9.07 -8.91
CA ARG A 151 1.75 10.17 -8.07
C ARG A 151 3.18 10.55 -8.47
N CYS A 152 3.52 11.81 -8.35
CA CYS A 152 4.90 12.21 -8.49
C CYS A 152 5.73 11.64 -7.32
N PRO A 153 6.78 10.84 -7.57
CA PRO A 153 7.60 10.25 -6.51
C PRO A 153 8.39 11.29 -5.69
N PHE A 154 8.55 12.50 -6.22
CA PHE A 154 9.26 13.60 -5.55
C PHE A 154 8.34 14.54 -4.77
N SER A 155 7.03 14.43 -4.95
CA SER A 155 6.06 15.28 -4.26
C SER A 155 6.13 15.02 -2.76
N PRO A 156 6.32 16.04 -1.92
CA PRO A 156 6.44 15.88 -0.48
C PRO A 156 5.13 15.44 0.16
N VAL A 157 5.18 15.09 1.43
CA VAL A 157 3.99 14.73 2.21
C VAL A 157 3.68 15.85 3.19
N LYS A 158 2.43 16.36 3.13
CA LYS A 158 1.93 17.41 4.02
C LYS A 158 1.45 16.82 5.35
N ARG A 159 2.32 16.06 6.01
CA ARG A 159 2.10 15.50 7.35
C ARG A 159 3.43 15.33 8.08
N LYS A 160 3.39 15.34 9.41
CA LYS A 160 4.59 15.08 10.22
C LYS A 160 5.21 13.71 9.89
N PRO A 161 6.53 13.55 9.92
CA PRO A 161 7.53 14.55 10.32
C PRO A 161 7.88 15.57 9.23
N VAL A 162 7.62 15.32 7.96
CA VAL A 162 8.02 16.17 6.82
C VAL A 162 7.24 17.48 6.78
N ASN A 163 5.93 17.41 6.75
CA ASN A 163 4.98 18.54 6.82
C ASN A 163 5.27 19.68 5.81
N VAL A 164 5.58 19.34 4.57
CA VAL A 164 5.86 20.32 3.50
C VAL A 164 4.63 20.47 2.61
N ASP A 165 4.19 21.72 2.41
CA ASP A 165 3.17 22.08 1.43
C ASP A 165 3.83 22.42 0.10
N GLU A 166 3.77 21.50 -0.87
CA GLU A 166 4.42 21.68 -2.16
C GLU A 166 3.90 22.86 -2.98
N LEU A 167 2.67 23.31 -2.70
CA LEU A 167 2.08 24.47 -3.36
C LEU A 167 2.63 25.82 -2.84
N LEU A 168 3.31 25.81 -1.70
CA LEU A 168 3.98 26.98 -1.14
C LEU A 168 5.51 26.98 -1.38
N GLU A 169 6.04 25.85 -1.87
CA GLU A 169 7.45 25.72 -2.20
C GLU A 169 7.75 26.24 -3.61
N GLU A 170 8.92 26.86 -3.80
CA GLU A 170 9.38 27.27 -5.15
C GLU A 170 9.91 26.09 -5.98
N THR A 171 10.24 25.00 -5.31
CA THR A 171 10.76 23.79 -5.96
C THR A 171 9.80 23.23 -6.99
N ASP A 172 10.31 22.97 -8.19
CA ASP A 172 9.61 22.19 -9.21
C ASP A 172 9.81 20.69 -8.93
N TYR A 173 8.77 20.06 -8.40
CA TYR A 173 8.74 18.61 -8.12
C TYR A 173 8.42 17.76 -9.35
N TYR A 174 8.05 18.39 -10.47
CA TYR A 174 7.58 17.73 -11.71
C TYR A 174 8.54 18.04 -12.88
N PRO A 175 9.82 17.55 -12.85
CA PRO A 175 10.73 17.82 -13.95
C PRO A 175 10.24 17.23 -15.27
N ASP A 176 10.56 17.89 -16.38
CA ASP A 176 10.09 17.54 -17.72
C ASP A 176 10.44 16.10 -18.11
N ALA A 177 11.63 15.63 -17.76
CA ALA A 177 12.05 14.26 -18.04
C ALA A 177 11.23 13.20 -17.28
N LEU A 178 10.79 13.50 -16.04
CA LEU A 178 9.88 12.64 -15.30
C LEU A 178 8.51 12.58 -15.97
N LEU A 179 7.95 13.74 -16.34
CA LEU A 179 6.64 13.82 -17.00
C LEU A 179 6.64 13.08 -18.34
N ASP A 180 7.70 13.23 -19.14
CA ASP A 180 7.87 12.49 -20.40
C ASP A 180 7.91 10.97 -20.15
N THR A 181 8.68 10.52 -19.17
CA THR A 181 8.79 9.09 -18.84
C THR A 181 7.46 8.50 -18.32
N LEU A 182 6.72 9.24 -17.48
CA LEU A 182 5.40 8.82 -16.99
C LEU A 182 4.37 8.78 -18.12
N ALA A 183 4.38 9.78 -18.99
CA ALA A 183 3.52 9.82 -20.17
C ALA A 183 3.82 8.65 -21.12
N HIS A 184 5.08 8.39 -21.43
CA HIS A 184 5.50 7.24 -22.22
C HIS A 184 5.08 5.90 -21.58
N SER A 185 5.12 5.82 -20.25
CA SER A 185 4.64 4.65 -19.50
C SER A 185 3.10 4.57 -19.39
N GLY A 186 2.35 5.39 -20.11
CA GLY A 186 0.87 5.32 -20.16
C GLY A 186 0.14 6.03 -19.03
N VAL A 187 0.80 6.72 -18.11
CA VAL A 187 0.17 7.56 -17.08
C VAL A 187 -0.44 8.79 -17.75
N ASN A 188 -1.71 9.08 -17.47
CA ASN A 188 -2.40 10.27 -17.97
C ASN A 188 -3.00 11.16 -16.88
N GLY A 189 -2.75 10.83 -15.62
CA GLY A 189 -3.11 11.66 -14.48
C GLY A 189 -2.16 11.51 -13.30
N ILE A 190 -1.95 12.60 -12.57
CA ILE A 190 -1.15 12.64 -11.34
C ILE A 190 -1.97 13.34 -10.26
N TRP A 191 -1.98 12.78 -9.05
CA TRP A 191 -2.68 13.39 -7.94
C TRP A 191 -1.74 14.09 -6.97
N ILE A 192 -2.23 15.21 -6.39
CA ILE A 192 -1.57 16.06 -5.40
C ILE A 192 -2.46 16.22 -4.17
N VAL A 193 -1.87 16.18 -2.96
CA VAL A 193 -2.62 16.31 -1.70
C VAL A 193 -2.98 17.78 -1.44
N THR A 194 -4.26 18.05 -1.24
CA THR A 194 -4.78 19.40 -0.98
C THR A 194 -5.93 19.38 0.03
N ALA A 195 -6.33 20.57 0.50
CA ALA A 195 -7.56 20.76 1.25
C ALA A 195 -8.40 21.87 0.62
N LEU A 196 -9.72 21.72 0.64
CA LEU A 196 -10.64 22.67 -0.02
C LEU A 196 -10.47 24.10 0.49
N ARG A 197 -10.37 24.29 1.81
CA ARG A 197 -10.27 25.62 2.44
C ARG A 197 -8.97 26.36 2.09
N GLU A 198 -7.94 25.66 1.69
CA GLU A 198 -6.65 26.24 1.32
C GLU A 198 -6.62 26.79 -0.11
N LEU A 199 -7.54 26.34 -0.94
CA LEU A 199 -7.58 26.65 -2.37
C LEU A 199 -8.85 27.38 -2.81
N GLY A 200 -9.98 27.02 -2.23
CA GLY A 200 -11.27 27.53 -2.66
C GLY A 200 -11.70 28.82 -1.95
N GLN A 201 -12.67 29.49 -2.56
CA GLN A 201 -13.35 30.66 -2.00
C GLN A 201 -14.82 30.34 -1.75
N THR A 202 -15.35 30.86 -0.65
CA THR A 202 -16.76 30.74 -0.27
C THR A 202 -17.25 32.02 0.38
N SER A 203 -18.54 32.31 0.22
CA SER A 203 -19.16 33.44 0.93
C SER A 203 -19.33 33.23 2.44
N LEU A 204 -19.02 32.01 2.95
CA LEU A 204 -19.25 31.61 4.33
C LEU A 204 -17.99 31.69 5.21
N LEU A 205 -16.83 31.88 4.64
CA LEU A 205 -15.56 31.88 5.35
C LEU A 205 -14.54 32.77 4.64
N ALA A 206 -13.70 33.43 5.40
CA ALA A 206 -12.58 34.19 4.84
C ALA A 206 -11.57 33.26 4.14
N ASP A 207 -10.96 33.75 3.06
CA ASP A 207 -9.96 33.04 2.31
C ASP A 207 -8.71 32.72 3.15
N ASP A 208 -8.06 31.59 2.83
CA ASP A 208 -6.73 31.28 3.39
C ASP A 208 -5.73 32.37 2.94
N PRO A 209 -4.91 32.94 3.85
CA PRO A 209 -3.96 34.00 3.49
C PRO A 209 -2.92 33.62 2.42
N GLN A 210 -2.65 32.33 2.22
CA GLN A 210 -1.70 31.82 1.23
C GLN A 210 -2.37 31.27 -0.04
N ARG A 211 -3.69 31.42 -0.14
CA ARG A 211 -4.49 30.89 -1.24
C ARG A 211 -3.96 31.26 -2.62
N GLU A 212 -3.73 32.55 -2.87
CA GLU A 212 -3.28 33.03 -4.18
C GLU A 212 -1.96 32.37 -4.62
N ARG A 213 -1.01 32.23 -3.69
CA ARG A 213 0.26 31.54 -3.98
C ARG A 213 0.04 30.10 -4.36
N ARG A 214 -0.84 29.39 -3.62
CA ARG A 214 -1.17 27.99 -3.92
C ARG A 214 -1.86 27.86 -5.28
N ILE A 215 -2.83 28.70 -5.60
CA ILE A 215 -3.54 28.68 -6.89
C ILE A 215 -2.58 28.97 -8.05
N ALA A 216 -1.72 29.97 -7.92
CA ALA A 216 -0.71 30.28 -8.93
C ALA A 216 0.25 29.10 -9.20
N LYS A 217 0.76 28.47 -8.15
CA LYS A 217 1.61 27.28 -8.27
C LYS A 217 0.88 26.10 -8.83
N LEU A 218 -0.34 25.85 -8.39
CA LEU A 218 -1.21 24.76 -8.86
C LEU A 218 -1.47 24.90 -10.37
N ARG A 219 -1.85 26.09 -10.83
CA ARG A 219 -2.10 26.37 -12.25
C ARG A 219 -0.86 26.17 -13.09
N LYS A 220 0.29 26.72 -12.64
CA LYS A 220 1.57 26.53 -13.34
C LYS A 220 1.92 25.05 -13.48
N THR A 221 1.71 24.25 -12.45
CA THR A 221 1.98 22.80 -12.46
C THR A 221 0.99 22.07 -13.39
N ALA A 222 -0.32 22.41 -13.33
CA ALA A 222 -1.34 21.80 -14.17
C ALA A 222 -1.06 22.05 -15.68
N ILE A 223 -0.75 23.29 -16.05
CA ILE A 223 -0.37 23.66 -17.43
C ILE A 223 0.89 22.89 -17.88
N LYS A 224 1.89 22.76 -17.00
CA LYS A 224 3.10 22.00 -17.31
C LYS A 224 2.80 20.52 -17.56
N CYS A 225 2.04 19.87 -16.68
CA CYS A 225 1.66 18.46 -16.82
C CYS A 225 0.88 18.20 -18.11
N ARG A 226 -0.02 19.12 -18.49
CA ARG A 226 -0.83 19.02 -19.71
C ARG A 226 0.01 18.90 -20.98
N LYS A 227 1.18 19.55 -21.06
CA LYS A 227 2.12 19.43 -22.19
C LYS A 227 2.61 18.01 -22.43
N TYR A 228 2.52 17.14 -21.41
CA TYR A 228 2.86 15.72 -21.46
C TYR A 228 1.63 14.80 -21.52
N GLY A 229 0.43 15.36 -21.74
CA GLY A 229 -0.82 14.59 -21.73
C GLY A 229 -1.22 14.09 -20.35
N ILE A 230 -0.69 14.70 -19.29
CA ILE A 230 -0.94 14.33 -17.90
C ILE A 230 -1.82 15.41 -17.25
N ARG A 231 -2.98 15.02 -16.74
CA ARG A 231 -3.87 15.93 -16.01
C ARG A 231 -3.57 15.86 -14.51
N LEU A 232 -3.58 17.02 -13.83
CA LEU A 232 -3.35 17.11 -12.39
C LEU A 232 -4.68 16.99 -11.64
N TYR A 233 -4.78 16.05 -10.68
CA TYR A 233 -5.95 15.79 -9.85
C TYR A 233 -5.70 16.24 -8.42
N LEU A 234 -6.71 16.79 -7.76
CA LEU A 234 -6.66 17.15 -6.36
C LEU A 234 -7.07 15.92 -5.53
N PHE A 235 -6.18 15.43 -4.69
CA PHE A 235 -6.51 14.40 -3.71
C PHE A 235 -6.89 15.04 -2.38
N MET A 236 -8.04 14.64 -1.82
CA MET A 236 -8.55 15.20 -0.57
C MET A 236 -9.42 14.22 0.22
N ILE A 237 -9.73 14.58 1.45
CA ILE A 237 -10.67 13.89 2.33
C ILE A 237 -11.68 14.93 2.79
N GLU A 238 -12.67 15.21 1.96
CA GLU A 238 -13.59 16.34 2.17
C GLU A 238 -15.07 15.93 2.14
N PRO A 239 -15.92 16.68 2.81
CA PRO A 239 -15.61 17.83 3.69
C PRO A 239 -14.91 17.39 4.98
N PHE A 240 -13.81 18.03 5.33
CA PHE A 240 -13.02 17.65 6.49
C PHE A 240 -13.72 18.05 7.80
N SER A 241 -13.91 17.08 8.71
CA SER A 241 -14.61 17.31 9.99
C SER A 241 -13.96 18.42 10.82
N VAL A 242 -14.77 19.19 11.55
CA VAL A 242 -14.36 20.37 12.31
C VAL A 242 -14.46 20.15 13.81
N THR A 243 -13.78 20.99 14.59
CA THR A 243 -13.92 21.07 16.05
C THR A 243 -14.89 22.21 16.42
N GLU A 244 -15.34 22.25 17.66
CA GLU A 244 -16.20 23.35 18.18
C GLU A 244 -15.55 24.74 18.09
N SER A 245 -14.21 24.80 17.95
CA SER A 245 -13.49 26.07 17.79
C SER A 245 -13.57 26.64 16.37
N ASP A 246 -14.02 25.85 15.39
CA ASP A 246 -14.13 26.28 13.98
C ASP A 246 -15.13 27.45 13.85
N PRO A 247 -14.82 28.51 13.12
CA PRO A 247 -15.74 29.64 12.92
C PRO A 247 -17.09 29.22 12.37
N LEU A 248 -17.13 28.35 11.34
CA LEU A 248 -18.40 27.88 10.76
C LEU A 248 -19.23 27.07 11.76
N PHE A 249 -18.59 26.32 12.65
CA PHE A 249 -19.32 25.58 13.69
C PHE A 249 -20.00 26.51 14.68
N LYS A 250 -19.36 27.61 15.02
CA LYS A 250 -19.91 28.62 15.94
C LYS A 250 -21.06 29.40 15.31
N GLU A 251 -20.92 29.78 14.03
CA GLU A 251 -21.88 30.63 13.35
C GLU A 251 -23.03 29.83 12.72
N HIS A 252 -22.78 28.62 12.25
CA HIS A 252 -23.70 27.79 11.46
C HIS A 252 -23.76 26.35 11.97
N ARG A 253 -24.24 26.17 13.20
CA ARG A 253 -24.28 24.86 13.88
C ARG A 253 -25.11 23.80 13.11
N ASP A 254 -26.06 24.23 12.30
CA ASP A 254 -26.92 23.39 11.47
C ASP A 254 -26.19 22.72 10.31
N MET A 255 -25.00 23.21 9.95
CA MET A 255 -24.15 22.58 8.91
C MET A 255 -23.50 21.28 9.38
N PHE A 256 -23.59 20.92 10.66
CA PHE A 256 -22.81 19.84 11.25
C PHE A 256 -23.67 18.77 11.93
N SER A 257 -23.11 17.58 12.14
CA SER A 257 -23.72 16.49 12.87
C SER A 257 -24.16 16.92 14.28
N ALA A 258 -25.17 16.24 14.84
CA ALA A 258 -25.67 16.51 16.18
C ALA A 258 -24.59 16.21 17.23
N ASP A 259 -23.98 15.01 17.10
CA ASP A 259 -22.94 14.52 18.00
C ASP A 259 -21.58 14.54 17.32
N PRO A 260 -20.51 14.65 18.09
CA PRO A 260 -19.16 14.52 17.56
C PRO A 260 -18.85 13.07 17.15
N ASP A 261 -17.73 12.89 16.46
CA ASP A 261 -17.22 11.59 16.06
C ASP A 261 -16.92 10.68 17.28
N ILE A 262 -16.52 9.45 17.00
CA ILE A 262 -16.18 8.44 18.01
C ILE A 262 -15.17 8.93 19.06
N ASN A 263 -14.28 9.85 18.66
CA ASN A 263 -13.28 10.44 19.56
C ASN A 263 -13.86 11.61 20.37
N LYS A 264 -15.14 11.94 20.16
CA LYS A 264 -15.87 13.05 20.82
C LYS A 264 -15.18 14.42 20.66
N VAL A 265 -14.52 14.64 19.52
CA VAL A 265 -13.72 15.85 19.27
C VAL A 265 -14.17 16.59 18.02
N LYS A 266 -14.58 15.86 16.97
CA LYS A 266 -14.87 16.44 15.66
C LYS A 266 -16.27 16.14 15.19
N TYR A 267 -16.86 17.09 14.49
CA TYR A 267 -18.20 17.02 13.93
C TYR A 267 -18.11 16.83 12.40
N GLY A 268 -18.86 15.87 11.91
CA GLY A 268 -19.06 15.68 10.48
C GLY A 268 -20.05 16.70 9.92
N TRP A 269 -20.06 16.86 8.62
CA TRP A 269 -20.95 17.80 7.92
C TRP A 269 -22.32 17.18 7.67
N CYS A 270 -23.35 17.99 7.68
CA CYS A 270 -24.73 17.60 7.39
C CYS A 270 -25.12 18.04 5.95
N PRO A 271 -25.13 17.14 4.95
CA PRO A 271 -25.51 17.52 3.58
C PRO A 271 -26.99 17.94 3.43
N ALA A 272 -27.82 17.69 4.44
CA ALA A 272 -29.19 18.19 4.45
C ALA A 272 -29.25 19.71 4.64
N SER A 273 -28.25 20.33 5.32
CA SER A 273 -28.14 21.78 5.39
C SER A 273 -27.86 22.39 4.01
N PRO A 274 -28.65 23.35 3.54
CA PRO A 274 -28.37 24.08 2.31
C PRO A 274 -27.02 24.80 2.33
N LEU A 275 -26.59 25.28 3.50
CA LEU A 275 -25.31 25.96 3.67
C LEU A 275 -24.13 25.01 3.48
N THR A 276 -24.24 23.75 3.92
CA THR A 276 -23.20 22.73 3.66
C THR A 276 -23.06 22.51 2.15
N ARG A 277 -24.15 22.36 1.42
CA ARG A 277 -24.10 22.17 -0.04
C ARG A 277 -23.57 23.40 -0.75
N LYS A 278 -23.96 24.61 -0.32
CA LYS A 278 -23.45 25.89 -0.83
C LYS A 278 -21.94 25.99 -0.62
N TYR A 279 -21.46 25.67 0.56
CA TYR A 279 -20.04 25.65 0.90
C TYR A 279 -19.22 24.76 -0.04
N LEU A 280 -19.62 23.51 -0.21
CA LEU A 280 -18.93 22.57 -1.11
C LEU A 280 -18.96 23.04 -2.59
N PHE A 281 -20.10 23.53 -3.03
CA PHE A 281 -20.27 24.05 -4.38
C PHE A 281 -19.38 25.27 -4.66
N GLU A 282 -19.39 26.27 -3.78
CA GLU A 282 -18.64 27.51 -3.96
C GLU A 282 -17.13 27.28 -3.99
N LEU A 283 -16.60 26.51 -3.03
CA LEU A 283 -15.17 26.21 -2.95
C LEU A 283 -14.68 25.52 -4.22
N LEU A 284 -15.37 24.47 -4.66
CA LEU A 284 -14.97 23.73 -5.85
C LEU A 284 -15.16 24.56 -7.14
N ARG A 285 -16.27 25.31 -7.27
CA ARG A 285 -16.45 26.19 -8.40
C ARG A 285 -15.31 27.19 -8.53
N SER A 286 -14.91 27.84 -7.44
CA SER A 286 -13.83 28.83 -7.47
C SER A 286 -12.50 28.21 -7.92
N ILE A 287 -12.13 27.03 -7.38
CA ILE A 287 -10.89 26.32 -7.75
C ILE A 287 -10.88 26.01 -9.25
N PHE A 288 -11.96 25.38 -9.75
CA PHE A 288 -12.03 24.92 -11.16
C PHE A 288 -12.26 26.04 -12.16
N THR A 289 -12.80 27.19 -11.72
CA THR A 289 -12.87 28.42 -12.55
C THR A 289 -11.48 29.03 -12.72
N GLU A 290 -10.67 29.05 -11.66
CA GLU A 290 -9.34 29.66 -11.71
C GLU A 290 -8.29 28.71 -12.31
N VAL A 291 -8.47 27.39 -12.19
CA VAL A 291 -7.54 26.37 -12.72
C VAL A 291 -8.33 25.34 -13.55
N PRO A 292 -8.89 25.72 -14.71
CA PRO A 292 -9.69 24.82 -15.54
C PRO A 292 -8.89 23.66 -16.14
N GLU A 293 -7.57 23.73 -16.11
CA GLU A 293 -6.65 22.70 -16.61
C GLU A 293 -6.59 21.44 -15.71
N LEU A 294 -7.18 21.49 -14.50
CA LEU A 294 -7.24 20.34 -13.61
C LEU A 294 -8.03 19.17 -14.21
N GLY A 295 -7.58 17.95 -13.96
CA GLY A 295 -8.28 16.72 -14.35
C GLY A 295 -9.53 16.45 -13.51
N GLY A 296 -9.50 16.84 -12.25
CA GLY A 296 -10.61 16.59 -11.33
C GLY A 296 -10.17 16.46 -9.88
N VAL A 297 -11.01 15.78 -9.12
CA VAL A 297 -10.83 15.51 -7.69
C VAL A 297 -10.89 14.01 -7.43
N VAL A 298 -9.96 13.49 -6.63
CA VAL A 298 -10.06 12.19 -5.96
C VAL A 298 -10.35 12.45 -4.50
N ASN A 299 -11.57 12.15 -4.05
CA ASN A 299 -12.01 12.43 -2.70
C ASN A 299 -12.27 11.15 -1.90
N ILE A 300 -11.55 10.92 -0.80
CA ILE A 300 -11.99 9.91 0.17
C ILE A 300 -13.28 10.40 0.82
N THR A 301 -14.37 9.74 0.43
CA THR A 301 -15.74 10.09 0.86
C THR A 301 -16.13 9.38 2.15
N LEU A 302 -15.67 8.14 2.34
CA LEU A 302 -15.98 7.29 3.49
C LEU A 302 -14.80 6.35 3.78
N GLY A 303 -14.59 6.02 5.07
CA GLY A 303 -13.75 4.90 5.51
C GLY A 303 -12.45 5.27 6.22
N GLU A 304 -11.98 6.51 6.15
CA GLU A 304 -10.76 6.95 6.85
C GLU A 304 -11.05 7.95 7.96
N ARG A 305 -11.84 8.97 7.65
CA ARG A 305 -12.16 10.07 8.58
C ARG A 305 -13.63 10.42 8.49
N THR A 306 -14.13 11.07 9.55
CA THR A 306 -15.48 11.63 9.55
C THR A 306 -15.57 12.77 8.54
N THR A 307 -16.39 12.60 7.51
CA THR A 307 -16.68 13.62 6.49
C THR A 307 -18.09 14.16 6.64
N THR A 308 -19.08 13.26 6.70
CA THR A 308 -20.48 13.59 6.89
C THR A 308 -20.98 13.17 8.28
N CYS A 309 -22.27 13.26 8.52
CA CYS A 309 -22.92 12.75 9.74
C CYS A 309 -22.98 11.21 9.81
N LEU A 310 -22.37 10.51 8.88
CA LEU A 310 -22.21 9.05 8.88
C LEU A 310 -20.99 8.62 9.72
N PRO A 311 -20.99 7.39 10.26
CA PRO A 311 -19.82 6.85 10.94
C PRO A 311 -18.61 6.80 10.00
N ALA A 312 -17.46 7.29 10.47
CA ALA A 312 -16.20 7.18 9.71
C ALA A 312 -15.77 5.72 9.53
N VAL A 313 -16.07 4.85 10.50
CA VAL A 313 -15.71 3.44 10.48
C VAL A 313 -16.89 2.61 9.96
N PRO A 314 -16.81 2.05 8.76
CA PRO A 314 -17.95 1.46 8.06
C PRO A 314 -18.36 0.06 8.54
N ASN A 315 -17.79 -0.45 9.62
CA ASN A 315 -18.17 -1.73 10.25
C ASN A 315 -19.17 -1.59 11.41
N ARG A 316 -19.51 -0.36 11.78
CA ARG A 316 -20.45 -0.10 12.88
C ARG A 316 -21.89 -0.06 12.37
N PRO A 317 -22.87 -0.39 13.22
CA PRO A 317 -24.25 -0.12 12.93
C PRO A 317 -24.44 1.34 12.54
N LEU A 318 -25.40 1.57 11.63
CA LEU A 318 -25.69 2.91 11.16
C LEU A 318 -26.26 3.75 12.31
N THR A 319 -25.47 4.68 12.81
CA THR A 319 -25.93 5.74 13.69
C THR A 319 -25.79 7.06 12.95
N ILE A 320 -26.94 7.64 12.55
CA ILE A 320 -26.95 8.94 11.89
C ILE A 320 -27.14 10.00 12.95
N SER A 321 -26.06 10.69 13.27
CA SER A 321 -26.09 11.83 14.19
C SER A 321 -26.53 13.10 13.45
N CYS A 322 -27.82 13.17 13.08
CA CYS A 322 -28.36 14.24 12.25
C CYS A 322 -29.23 15.21 13.05
N ARG A 323 -28.87 16.50 13.10
CA ARG A 323 -29.71 17.56 13.69
C ARG A 323 -30.92 17.91 12.84
N SER A 324 -30.75 17.91 11.52
CA SER A 324 -31.82 18.28 10.59
C SER A 324 -32.97 17.27 10.57
N ARG A 325 -32.77 16.06 11.17
CA ARG A 325 -33.75 14.95 11.13
C ARG A 325 -34.33 14.75 9.74
N CYS A 326 -33.43 14.82 8.71
CA CYS A 326 -33.81 14.79 7.30
C CYS A 326 -34.49 13.49 6.87
N GLY A 327 -34.35 12.39 7.64
CA GLY A 327 -34.89 11.09 7.29
C GLY A 327 -34.14 10.38 6.15
N TRP A 328 -33.00 10.91 5.72
CA TRP A 328 -32.22 10.37 4.62
C TRP A 328 -31.50 9.08 5.03
N SER A 329 -31.47 8.14 4.11
CA SER A 329 -30.59 6.97 4.17
C SER A 329 -29.12 7.37 4.05
N ALA A 330 -28.21 6.45 4.40
CA ALA A 330 -26.79 6.66 4.20
C ALA A 330 -26.41 6.99 2.73
N GLY A 331 -27.04 6.30 1.79
CA GLY A 331 -26.84 6.56 0.37
C GLY A 331 -27.29 7.96 -0.07
N GLU A 332 -28.42 8.45 0.46
CA GLU A 332 -28.88 9.80 0.16
C GLU A 332 -27.98 10.89 0.78
N ILE A 333 -27.47 10.66 1.98
CA ILE A 333 -26.48 11.57 2.61
C ILE A 333 -25.24 11.70 1.72
N ILE A 334 -24.68 10.58 1.27
CA ILE A 334 -23.52 10.55 0.38
C ILE A 334 -23.85 11.19 -0.96
N ARG A 335 -25.00 10.83 -1.56
CA ARG A 335 -25.45 11.41 -2.84
C ARG A 335 -25.51 12.94 -2.79
N ASN A 336 -26.13 13.52 -1.78
CA ASN A 336 -26.31 14.97 -1.68
C ASN A 336 -24.99 15.70 -1.43
N SER A 337 -24.05 15.12 -0.69
CA SER A 337 -22.72 15.65 -0.50
C SER A 337 -21.94 15.66 -1.83
N LEU A 338 -21.90 14.52 -2.52
CA LEU A 338 -21.19 14.37 -3.80
C LEU A 338 -21.83 15.18 -4.92
N GLN A 339 -23.16 15.33 -4.93
CA GLN A 339 -23.90 16.17 -5.88
C GLN A 339 -23.42 17.63 -5.80
N ALA A 340 -23.33 18.19 -4.58
CA ALA A 340 -22.87 19.56 -4.40
C ALA A 340 -21.40 19.74 -4.85
N MET A 341 -20.55 18.76 -4.57
CA MET A 341 -19.16 18.76 -5.02
C MET A 341 -19.06 18.68 -6.55
N ARG A 342 -19.77 17.72 -7.18
CA ARG A 342 -19.80 17.57 -8.63
C ARG A 342 -20.27 18.84 -9.33
N ASP A 343 -21.37 19.43 -8.84
CA ASP A 343 -21.98 20.62 -9.45
C ASP A 343 -21.01 21.81 -9.38
N GLY A 344 -20.27 21.98 -8.27
CA GLY A 344 -19.23 22.99 -8.14
C GLY A 344 -18.08 22.77 -9.14
N ILE A 345 -17.59 21.56 -9.28
CA ILE A 345 -16.54 21.20 -10.24
C ILE A 345 -17.01 21.50 -11.67
N LYS A 346 -18.18 21.00 -12.05
CA LYS A 346 -18.72 21.15 -13.42
C LYS A 346 -19.04 22.58 -13.78
N ALA A 347 -19.43 23.43 -12.82
CA ALA A 347 -19.66 24.86 -13.03
C ALA A 347 -18.35 25.63 -13.33
N GLY A 348 -17.21 25.16 -12.84
CA GLY A 348 -15.89 25.75 -13.10
C GLY A 348 -15.17 25.13 -14.30
N SER A 349 -15.24 23.79 -14.46
CA SER A 349 -14.63 23.05 -15.57
C SER A 349 -15.51 21.86 -15.95
N PRO A 350 -16.23 21.90 -17.08
CA PRO A 350 -17.17 20.85 -17.49
C PRO A 350 -16.53 19.47 -17.68
N GLU A 351 -15.26 19.42 -18.09
CA GLU A 351 -14.53 18.18 -18.36
C GLU A 351 -13.88 17.54 -17.12
N ALA A 352 -13.78 18.29 -16.00
CA ALA A 352 -13.15 17.80 -14.80
C ALA A 352 -14.00 16.72 -14.10
N GLU A 353 -13.36 15.73 -13.50
CA GLU A 353 -14.00 14.55 -12.91
C GLU A 353 -14.07 14.63 -11.39
N LEU A 354 -15.09 13.99 -10.80
CA LEU A 354 -15.14 13.70 -9.37
C LEU A 354 -15.08 12.19 -9.18
N ILE A 355 -13.97 11.71 -8.61
CA ILE A 355 -13.75 10.33 -8.22
C ILE A 355 -14.00 10.23 -6.72
N ALA A 356 -15.09 9.58 -6.34
CA ALA A 356 -15.52 9.38 -4.95
C ALA A 356 -14.93 8.07 -4.42
N TRP A 357 -13.87 8.16 -3.63
CA TRP A 357 -13.20 6.98 -3.10
C TRP A 357 -13.81 6.53 -1.77
N PHE A 358 -14.35 5.32 -1.77
CA PHE A 358 -14.79 4.57 -0.60
C PHE A 358 -13.60 3.74 -0.10
N TYR A 359 -12.87 4.33 0.84
CA TYR A 359 -11.67 3.73 1.40
C TYR A 359 -12.07 2.72 2.48
N LEU A 360 -12.10 1.45 2.11
CA LEU A 360 -12.50 0.32 2.96
C LEU A 360 -11.29 -0.63 3.12
N PRO A 361 -10.27 -0.26 3.91
CA PRO A 361 -9.02 -1.02 4.00
C PRO A 361 -9.12 -2.31 4.81
N GLN A 362 -10.26 -2.55 5.49
CA GLN A 362 -10.43 -3.64 6.44
C GLN A 362 -10.50 -5.01 5.74
N ALA A 363 -10.02 -6.04 6.41
CA ALA A 363 -10.15 -7.43 5.98
C ALA A 363 -11.57 -7.98 6.13
N TYR A 364 -12.31 -7.51 7.14
CA TYR A 364 -13.70 -7.93 7.40
C TYR A 364 -14.70 -7.16 6.53
N ASP A 365 -15.89 -7.73 6.37
CA ASP A 365 -16.97 -7.11 5.63
C ASP A 365 -17.44 -5.80 6.28
N PRO A 366 -17.74 -4.76 5.48
CA PRO A 366 -18.37 -3.56 5.99
C PRO A 366 -19.82 -3.88 6.47
N ALA A 367 -20.37 -2.99 7.28
CA ALA A 367 -21.76 -3.07 7.69
C ALA A 367 -22.72 -3.02 6.49
N ASP A 368 -23.90 -3.62 6.62
CA ASP A 368 -24.85 -3.77 5.50
C ASP A 368 -25.26 -2.46 4.84
N TRP A 369 -25.31 -1.35 5.60
CA TRP A 369 -25.62 -0.02 5.06
C TRP A 369 -24.58 0.53 4.05
N VAL A 370 -23.38 -0.07 4.01
CA VAL A 370 -22.29 0.30 3.06
C VAL A 370 -22.39 -0.52 1.78
N LYS A 371 -22.92 -1.74 1.84
CA LYS A 371 -23.02 -2.64 0.69
C LYS A 371 -23.93 -2.06 -0.37
N GLY A 372 -23.46 -2.01 -1.61
CA GLY A 372 -24.22 -1.43 -2.74
C GLY A 372 -24.28 0.11 -2.71
N ILE A 373 -23.44 0.77 -1.92
CA ILE A 373 -23.44 2.24 -1.80
C ILE A 373 -23.18 2.94 -3.14
N SER A 374 -22.51 2.27 -4.05
CA SER A 374 -22.24 2.78 -5.40
C SER A 374 -23.51 3.03 -6.24
N ALA A 375 -24.65 2.39 -5.91
CA ALA A 375 -25.94 2.65 -6.56
C ALA A 375 -26.47 4.08 -6.32
N PHE A 376 -26.00 4.74 -5.26
CA PHE A 376 -26.44 6.09 -4.90
C PHE A 376 -25.62 7.21 -5.53
N MET A 377 -24.66 6.88 -6.39
CA MET A 377 -23.81 7.93 -7.00
C MET A 377 -24.61 8.86 -7.91
N PRO A 378 -24.42 10.19 -7.79
CA PRO A 378 -24.94 11.12 -8.75
C PRO A 378 -24.37 10.84 -10.17
N GLU A 379 -25.12 11.20 -11.19
CA GLU A 379 -24.64 11.14 -12.58
C GLU A 379 -23.31 11.91 -12.72
N GLY A 380 -22.32 11.33 -13.39
CA GLY A 380 -21.00 11.92 -13.61
C GLY A 380 -20.05 11.85 -12.41
N VAL A 381 -20.45 11.23 -11.28
CA VAL A 381 -19.57 10.86 -10.17
C VAL A 381 -19.09 9.43 -10.35
N ILE A 382 -17.79 9.21 -10.21
CA ILE A 382 -17.13 7.93 -10.41
C ILE A 382 -16.81 7.33 -9.04
N PRO A 383 -17.54 6.30 -8.56
CA PRO A 383 -17.18 5.62 -7.33
C PRO A 383 -15.88 4.82 -7.51
N GLN A 384 -14.99 4.88 -6.54
CA GLN A 384 -13.75 4.13 -6.51
C GLN A 384 -13.67 3.29 -5.22
N PHE A 385 -13.22 2.05 -5.35
CA PHE A 385 -13.01 1.13 -4.24
C PHE A 385 -11.62 0.51 -4.27
N ASN A 386 -11.16 0.03 -3.11
CA ASN A 386 -9.92 -0.72 -3.02
C ASN A 386 -10.12 -2.11 -3.67
N PHE A 387 -9.26 -2.45 -4.62
CA PHE A 387 -9.35 -3.68 -5.39
C PHE A 387 -9.00 -4.92 -4.56
N GLU A 388 -8.00 -4.79 -3.67
CA GLU A 388 -7.44 -5.90 -2.91
C GLU A 388 -8.05 -6.08 -1.52
N SER A 389 -8.61 -5.03 -0.90
CA SER A 389 -9.03 -5.04 0.50
C SER A 389 -10.16 -6.01 0.78
N GLY A 390 -9.97 -6.89 1.75
CA GLY A 390 -10.87 -8.01 2.05
C GLY A 390 -10.68 -9.21 1.13
N GLY A 391 -9.57 -9.24 0.39
CA GLY A 391 -9.16 -10.38 -0.42
C GLY A 391 -8.90 -11.61 0.41
N GLN A 392 -9.19 -12.78 -0.17
CA GLN A 392 -8.98 -14.09 0.45
C GLN A 392 -8.00 -14.90 -0.38
N LYS A 393 -7.03 -15.49 0.27
CA LYS A 393 -5.95 -16.26 -0.38
C LYS A 393 -5.68 -17.55 0.38
N GLU A 394 -5.66 -18.68 -0.37
CA GLU A 394 -5.27 -19.96 0.19
C GLU A 394 -3.74 -20.03 0.31
N GLN A 395 -3.24 -20.19 1.53
CA GLN A 395 -1.81 -20.37 1.81
C GLN A 395 -1.61 -21.39 2.93
N LEU A 396 -0.79 -22.40 2.65
CA LEU A 396 -0.44 -23.46 3.61
C LEU A 396 -1.67 -24.14 4.23
N GLY A 397 -2.67 -24.44 3.40
CA GLY A 397 -3.91 -25.11 3.81
C GLY A 397 -4.86 -24.27 4.66
N LYS A 398 -4.68 -22.94 4.70
CA LYS A 398 -5.56 -22.00 5.41
C LYS A 398 -5.97 -20.85 4.50
N THR A 399 -7.23 -20.42 4.60
CA THR A 399 -7.71 -19.20 3.95
C THR A 399 -7.25 -17.99 4.75
N ARG A 400 -6.33 -17.20 4.18
CA ARG A 400 -5.85 -15.94 4.75
C ARG A 400 -6.68 -14.78 4.21
N VAL A 401 -6.90 -13.76 5.04
CA VAL A 401 -7.66 -12.57 4.65
C VAL A 401 -6.76 -11.36 4.77
N GLY A 402 -6.64 -10.60 3.68
CA GLY A 402 -5.80 -9.40 3.60
C GLY A 402 -6.61 -8.12 3.72
N GLY A 403 -6.01 -7.10 4.31
CA GLY A 403 -6.51 -5.73 4.30
C GLY A 403 -6.08 -4.99 3.04
N ASP A 404 -5.35 -3.89 3.19
CA ASP A 404 -5.01 -2.96 2.13
C ASP A 404 -3.62 -3.16 1.51
N TYR A 405 -3.46 -2.77 0.24
CA TYR A 405 -2.19 -2.60 -0.50
C TYR A 405 -1.38 -3.87 -0.78
N TRP A 406 -2.00 -4.85 -1.46
CA TRP A 406 -1.37 -6.13 -1.80
C TRP A 406 -0.98 -6.25 -3.28
N ILE A 407 0.31 -6.48 -3.56
CA ILE A 407 0.77 -6.91 -4.88
C ILE A 407 0.59 -8.42 -5.03
N SER A 408 0.93 -9.21 -4.01
CA SER A 408 0.85 -10.69 -4.05
C SER A 408 -0.57 -11.27 -4.07
N TYR A 409 -1.60 -10.42 -4.27
CA TYR A 409 -3.00 -10.84 -4.41
C TYR A 409 -3.55 -10.42 -5.78
N ASP A 410 -3.96 -11.36 -6.58
CA ASP A 410 -4.41 -11.12 -7.96
C ASP A 410 -5.78 -10.43 -8.02
N GLY A 411 -6.60 -10.59 -7.01
CA GLY A 411 -7.92 -9.95 -6.89
C GLY A 411 -8.92 -10.36 -7.98
N PRO A 412 -10.02 -9.62 -8.11
CA PRO A 412 -10.53 -8.63 -7.16
C PRO A 412 -11.05 -9.24 -5.86
N ALA A 413 -11.02 -8.46 -4.78
CA ALA A 413 -11.67 -8.86 -3.54
C ALA A 413 -13.19 -9.02 -3.73
N PRO A 414 -13.86 -9.88 -2.95
CA PRO A 414 -15.30 -10.13 -3.10
C PRO A 414 -16.15 -8.86 -3.03
N ARG A 415 -15.83 -7.94 -2.10
CA ARG A 415 -16.56 -6.66 -1.97
C ARG A 415 -16.38 -5.74 -3.18
N PHE A 416 -15.17 -5.70 -3.77
CA PHE A 416 -14.93 -4.93 -4.98
C PHE A 416 -15.76 -5.46 -6.14
N ARG A 417 -15.79 -6.77 -6.32
CA ARG A 417 -16.61 -7.45 -7.35
C ARG A 417 -18.08 -7.14 -7.16
N ALA A 418 -18.60 -7.17 -5.92
CA ALA A 418 -20.00 -6.86 -5.63
C ALA A 418 -20.37 -5.42 -6.04
N GLU A 419 -19.54 -4.43 -5.73
CA GLU A 419 -19.77 -3.03 -6.13
C GLU A 419 -19.63 -2.82 -7.64
N ALA A 420 -18.70 -3.54 -8.30
CA ALA A 420 -18.57 -3.49 -9.76
C ALA A 420 -19.81 -4.07 -10.48
N GLU A 421 -20.43 -5.11 -9.93
CA GLU A 421 -21.70 -5.65 -10.46
C GLU A 421 -22.86 -4.63 -10.31
N VAL A 422 -22.93 -3.92 -9.19
CA VAL A 422 -23.91 -2.83 -8.99
C VAL A 422 -23.74 -1.72 -10.03
N ARG A 423 -22.49 -1.47 -10.45
CA ARG A 423 -22.14 -0.39 -11.41
C ARG A 423 -21.99 -0.89 -12.83
N ARG A 424 -22.35 -2.12 -13.15
CA ARG A 424 -22.19 -2.70 -14.49
C ARG A 424 -22.68 -1.77 -15.59
N GLY A 425 -21.81 -1.48 -16.57
CA GLY A 425 -22.11 -0.57 -17.67
C GLY A 425 -22.04 0.93 -17.34
N GLN A 426 -21.60 1.29 -16.13
CA GLN A 426 -21.37 2.68 -15.70
C GLN A 426 -19.91 2.87 -15.25
N PRO A 427 -19.37 4.12 -15.34
CA PRO A 427 -18.02 4.40 -14.89
C PRO A 427 -17.79 4.00 -13.43
N MET A 428 -16.71 3.28 -13.18
CA MET A 428 -16.22 2.92 -11.85
C MET A 428 -14.70 2.92 -11.82
N GLY A 429 -14.13 3.27 -10.67
CA GLY A 429 -12.71 3.30 -10.40
C GLY A 429 -12.23 2.15 -9.50
N ALA A 430 -10.98 1.73 -9.71
CA ALA A 430 -10.25 0.83 -8.86
C ALA A 430 -9.02 1.50 -8.26
N LYS A 431 -8.86 1.41 -6.93
CA LYS A 431 -7.58 1.69 -6.30
C LYS A 431 -6.81 0.39 -6.20
N LEU A 432 -5.66 0.36 -6.84
CA LEU A 432 -4.75 -0.79 -6.93
C LEU A 432 -3.42 -0.50 -6.23
N GLN A 433 -2.65 -1.56 -6.00
CA GLN A 433 -1.25 -1.45 -5.63
C GLN A 433 -0.42 -2.33 -6.58
N LEU A 434 0.45 -1.72 -7.38
CA LEU A 434 1.07 -2.39 -8.53
C LEU A 434 2.59 -2.20 -8.66
N GLY A 435 3.17 -1.08 -8.29
CA GLY A 435 4.62 -0.89 -8.38
C GLY A 435 5.36 -1.65 -7.29
N CYS A 436 5.14 -1.24 -6.06
CA CYS A 436 5.47 -1.96 -4.84
C CYS A 436 4.35 -1.75 -3.82
N GLY A 437 4.27 -2.58 -2.79
CA GLY A 437 3.25 -2.52 -1.74
C GLY A 437 3.87 -2.29 -0.36
N TYR A 438 3.01 -2.27 0.63
CA TYR A 438 3.46 -2.37 2.01
C TYR A 438 4.16 -3.70 2.32
N GLU A 439 4.02 -4.68 1.44
CA GLU A 439 4.76 -5.94 1.48
C GLU A 439 6.28 -5.70 1.38
N LEU A 440 6.69 -4.80 0.47
CA LEU A 440 8.08 -4.42 0.21
C LEU A 440 8.13 -3.01 -0.41
N SER A 441 8.07 -2.00 0.43
CA SER A 441 8.08 -0.59 -0.01
C SER A 441 9.48 -0.03 -0.34
N ILE A 442 10.50 -0.83 -0.19
CA ILE A 442 11.93 -0.48 -0.23
C ILE A 442 12.55 -0.48 -1.63
N VAL A 443 11.78 -0.80 -2.65
CA VAL A 443 12.20 -0.83 -4.06
C VAL A 443 11.28 0.01 -4.92
N PRO A 444 11.75 0.56 -6.05
CA PRO A 444 10.92 1.32 -6.97
C PRO A 444 9.80 0.49 -7.60
N GLY A 445 10.03 -0.81 -7.81
CA GLY A 445 9.07 -1.77 -8.31
C GLY A 445 9.53 -3.21 -8.14
N ILE A 446 8.60 -4.09 -7.78
CA ILE A 446 8.86 -5.53 -7.66
C ILE A 446 8.66 -6.14 -9.06
N PRO A 447 9.65 -6.88 -9.63
CA PRO A 447 9.60 -7.31 -11.03
C PRO A 447 8.68 -8.51 -11.27
N VAL A 448 7.35 -8.29 -11.11
CA VAL A 448 6.28 -9.32 -11.23
C VAL A 448 5.15 -8.86 -12.18
N PRO A 449 5.44 -8.53 -13.45
CA PRO A 449 4.45 -7.94 -14.37
C PRO A 449 3.29 -8.88 -14.70
N SER A 450 3.40 -10.19 -14.50
CA SER A 450 2.30 -11.14 -14.60
C SER A 450 1.09 -10.77 -13.75
N ILE A 451 1.32 -10.21 -12.56
CA ILE A 451 0.25 -9.74 -11.66
C ILE A 451 -0.52 -8.57 -12.29
N VAL A 452 0.19 -7.65 -12.98
CA VAL A 452 -0.45 -6.54 -13.68
C VAL A 452 -1.39 -7.09 -14.75
N PHE A 453 -0.91 -8.03 -15.58
CA PHE A 453 -1.74 -8.66 -16.60
C PHE A 453 -3.02 -9.27 -16.02
N ARG A 454 -2.90 -10.08 -14.95
CA ARG A 454 -4.06 -10.73 -14.32
C ARG A 454 -5.04 -9.74 -13.71
N LYS A 455 -4.56 -8.72 -12.96
CA LYS A 455 -5.42 -7.67 -12.38
C LYS A 455 -6.13 -6.86 -13.47
N TYR A 456 -5.43 -6.44 -14.52
CA TYR A 456 -6.02 -5.64 -15.60
C TYR A 456 -7.02 -6.43 -16.45
N ARG A 457 -6.80 -7.74 -16.63
CA ARG A 457 -7.79 -8.63 -17.25
C ARG A 457 -9.11 -8.65 -16.45
N GLU A 458 -9.04 -8.69 -15.12
CA GLU A 458 -10.24 -8.62 -14.28
C GLU A 458 -10.88 -7.23 -14.31
N LEU A 459 -10.09 -6.14 -14.32
CA LEU A 459 -10.62 -4.78 -14.51
C LEU A 459 -11.42 -4.66 -15.82
N PHE A 460 -10.87 -5.18 -16.90
CA PHE A 460 -11.55 -5.19 -18.19
C PHE A 460 -12.86 -5.97 -18.14
N ARG A 461 -12.86 -7.18 -17.57
CA ARG A 461 -14.06 -8.03 -17.45
C ARG A 461 -15.17 -7.37 -16.63
N LEU A 462 -14.79 -6.57 -15.63
CA LEU A 462 -15.71 -5.85 -14.76
C LEU A 462 -16.14 -4.49 -15.33
N GLY A 463 -15.61 -4.07 -16.48
CA GLY A 463 -15.93 -2.78 -17.09
C GLY A 463 -15.41 -1.58 -16.31
N ILE A 464 -14.29 -1.73 -15.59
CA ILE A 464 -13.66 -0.64 -14.85
C ILE A 464 -13.06 0.36 -15.85
N THR A 465 -13.25 1.65 -15.60
CA THR A 465 -12.85 2.73 -16.50
C THR A 465 -11.76 3.65 -15.94
N HIS A 466 -11.52 3.61 -14.63
CA HIS A 466 -10.57 4.48 -13.94
C HIS A 466 -9.72 3.65 -12.99
N VAL A 467 -8.42 3.97 -12.91
CA VAL A 467 -7.51 3.33 -11.96
C VAL A 467 -6.64 4.36 -11.25
N MET A 468 -6.50 4.18 -9.96
CA MET A 468 -5.45 4.76 -9.16
C MET A 468 -4.41 3.67 -8.91
N GLN A 469 -3.28 3.73 -9.62
CA GLN A 469 -2.33 2.62 -9.78
C GLN A 469 -1.50 2.34 -8.54
N SER A 470 -1.25 3.38 -7.73
CA SER A 470 -0.43 3.27 -6.52
C SER A 470 -0.85 4.32 -5.49
N TRP A 471 -0.44 4.08 -4.25
CA TRP A 471 -0.52 5.08 -3.18
C TRP A 471 0.76 5.96 -3.19
N TYR A 472 1.35 6.25 -2.04
CA TYR A 472 2.64 6.96 -1.97
C TYR A 472 3.83 6.12 -2.43
N LEU A 473 3.65 4.81 -2.57
CA LEU A 473 4.66 3.80 -2.89
C LEU A 473 4.59 3.41 -4.36
N GLY A 474 5.71 2.94 -4.94
CA GLY A 474 5.73 2.33 -6.27
C GLY A 474 5.45 3.29 -7.43
N ASN A 475 5.70 4.58 -7.24
CA ASN A 475 5.45 5.61 -8.26
C ASN A 475 6.71 6.00 -9.06
N PHE A 476 7.87 5.44 -8.75
CA PHE A 476 9.03 5.65 -9.62
C PHE A 476 8.81 4.96 -10.96
N PRO A 477 9.06 5.63 -12.08
CA PRO A 477 9.00 4.98 -13.39
C PRO A 477 9.91 3.75 -13.43
N ASN A 478 9.36 2.63 -13.85
CA ASN A 478 10.03 1.34 -13.93
C ASN A 478 9.24 0.40 -14.84
N MET A 479 9.70 -0.84 -15.01
CA MET A 479 9.03 -1.86 -15.82
C MET A 479 7.57 -2.09 -15.40
N MET A 480 7.24 -2.07 -14.08
CA MET A 480 5.86 -2.23 -13.62
C MET A 480 4.95 -1.08 -14.08
N THR A 481 5.46 0.17 -14.09
CA THR A 481 4.72 1.33 -14.62
C THR A 481 4.42 1.15 -16.11
N ARG A 482 5.40 0.67 -16.89
CA ARG A 482 5.20 0.35 -18.32
C ARG A 482 4.21 -0.80 -18.52
N ALA A 483 4.26 -1.83 -17.68
CA ALA A 483 3.29 -2.93 -17.70
C ALA A 483 1.86 -2.43 -17.50
N MET A 484 1.64 -1.50 -16.56
CA MET A 484 0.34 -0.86 -16.33
C MET A 484 -0.15 -0.08 -17.55
N GLY A 485 0.75 0.67 -18.19
CA GLY A 485 0.45 1.39 -19.42
C GLY A 485 0.05 0.44 -20.54
N LEU A 486 0.89 -0.54 -20.86
CA LEU A 486 0.63 -1.53 -21.90
C LEU A 486 -0.69 -2.29 -21.66
N ALA A 487 -0.94 -2.75 -20.45
CA ALA A 487 -2.16 -3.47 -20.08
C ALA A 487 -3.44 -2.61 -20.16
N SER A 488 -3.32 -1.28 -20.23
CA SER A 488 -4.47 -0.35 -20.33
C SER A 488 -5.08 -0.27 -21.73
N PHE A 489 -4.34 -0.73 -22.75
CA PHE A 489 -4.73 -0.67 -24.15
C PHE A 489 -4.94 -2.07 -24.71
N ARG A 490 -5.77 -2.18 -25.76
CA ARG A 490 -6.09 -3.45 -26.39
C ARG A 490 -6.08 -3.37 -27.90
N ASP A 491 -5.76 -4.49 -28.53
CA ASP A 491 -5.93 -4.71 -29.96
C ASP A 491 -7.37 -5.17 -30.23
N GLY A 492 -8.20 -4.32 -30.78
CA GLY A 492 -9.55 -4.70 -31.21
C GLY A 492 -10.34 -5.47 -30.15
N ASP A 493 -10.87 -6.64 -30.51
CA ASP A 493 -11.72 -7.49 -29.67
C ASP A 493 -10.93 -8.55 -28.87
N SER A 494 -9.72 -8.25 -28.43
CA SER A 494 -8.78 -9.17 -27.81
C SER A 494 -9.20 -9.62 -26.39
N SER A 495 -10.28 -10.41 -26.32
CA SER A 495 -10.55 -11.29 -25.17
C SER A 495 -9.49 -12.43 -25.07
N THR A 496 -8.56 -12.53 -26.02
CA THR A 496 -7.67 -13.67 -26.27
C THR A 496 -6.18 -13.37 -26.09
N GLU A 497 -5.78 -12.15 -25.73
CA GLU A 497 -4.36 -11.88 -25.46
C GLU A 497 -3.88 -12.77 -24.29
N ASP A 498 -2.82 -13.54 -24.54
CA ASP A 498 -2.23 -14.39 -23.51
C ASP A 498 -1.12 -13.67 -22.75
N GLU A 499 -0.83 -14.15 -21.54
CA GLU A 499 0.17 -13.56 -20.65
C GLU A 499 1.58 -13.53 -21.26
N ASP A 500 1.95 -14.57 -22.02
CA ASP A 500 3.29 -14.67 -22.61
C ASP A 500 3.51 -13.62 -23.70
N THR A 501 2.52 -13.39 -24.55
CA THR A 501 2.52 -12.32 -25.56
C THR A 501 2.63 -10.95 -24.89
N PHE A 502 1.84 -10.67 -23.84
CA PHE A 502 1.91 -9.42 -23.09
C PHE A 502 3.30 -9.19 -22.47
N LEU A 503 3.85 -10.20 -21.80
CA LEU A 503 5.18 -10.09 -21.16
C LEU A 503 6.29 -9.90 -22.20
N LEU A 504 6.19 -10.56 -23.35
CA LEU A 504 7.15 -10.41 -24.43
C LEU A 504 7.12 -9.01 -25.03
N GLN A 505 5.93 -8.46 -25.30
CA GLN A 505 5.77 -7.07 -25.77
C GLN A 505 6.35 -6.07 -24.77
N LEU A 506 6.16 -6.30 -23.46
CA LEU A 506 6.73 -5.47 -22.41
C LEU A 506 8.26 -5.53 -22.39
N ALA A 507 8.84 -6.72 -22.60
CA ALA A 507 10.29 -6.93 -22.48
C ALA A 507 11.07 -6.46 -23.71
N LEU A 508 10.51 -6.62 -24.92
CA LEU A 508 11.21 -6.41 -26.21
C LEU A 508 11.91 -5.05 -26.34
N PRO A 509 11.30 -3.90 -26.00
CA PRO A 509 11.96 -2.60 -26.17
C PRO A 509 13.27 -2.45 -25.39
N ASP A 510 13.36 -3.11 -24.23
CA ASP A 510 14.50 -3.00 -23.30
C ASP A 510 15.50 -4.16 -23.43
N TRP A 511 15.02 -5.36 -23.74
CA TRP A 511 15.80 -6.59 -23.68
C TRP A 511 16.01 -7.28 -25.04
N ARG A 512 15.26 -6.87 -26.06
CA ARG A 512 15.41 -7.32 -27.46
C ARG A 512 15.45 -8.85 -27.58
N GLU A 513 16.53 -9.42 -28.13
CA GLU A 513 16.74 -10.86 -28.28
C GLU A 513 16.78 -11.62 -26.95
N ASP A 514 17.09 -10.95 -25.84
CA ASP A 514 17.11 -11.56 -24.50
C ASP A 514 15.74 -11.53 -23.80
N ALA A 515 14.75 -10.86 -24.39
CA ALA A 515 13.39 -10.75 -23.84
C ALA A 515 12.79 -12.10 -23.41
N PRO A 516 12.94 -13.23 -24.16
CA PRO A 516 12.42 -14.51 -23.72
C PRO A 516 13.02 -15.02 -22.39
N ALA A 517 14.31 -14.79 -22.13
CA ALA A 517 14.95 -15.16 -20.87
C ALA A 517 14.42 -14.31 -19.71
N VAL A 518 14.27 -13.01 -19.94
CA VAL A 518 13.71 -12.07 -18.95
C VAL A 518 12.26 -12.41 -18.63
N VAL A 519 11.45 -12.76 -19.61
CA VAL A 519 10.06 -13.22 -19.40
C VAL A 519 10.02 -14.48 -18.53
N ARG A 520 10.90 -15.46 -18.77
CA ARG A 520 11.00 -16.63 -17.90
C ARG A 520 11.36 -16.25 -16.47
N ALA A 521 12.32 -15.31 -16.28
CA ALA A 521 12.68 -14.80 -14.97
C ALA A 521 11.48 -14.14 -14.27
N TRP A 522 10.77 -13.23 -14.94
CA TRP A 522 9.59 -12.55 -14.37
C TRP A 522 8.49 -13.54 -13.97
N LYS A 523 8.21 -14.57 -14.77
CA LYS A 523 7.23 -15.61 -14.42
C LYS A 523 7.65 -16.43 -13.18
N LEU A 524 8.96 -16.66 -13.01
CA LEU A 524 9.49 -17.32 -11.82
C LEU A 524 9.43 -16.40 -10.59
N PHE A 525 9.73 -15.11 -10.75
CA PHE A 525 9.58 -14.11 -9.69
C PHE A 525 8.12 -13.96 -9.25
N ASP A 526 7.18 -13.96 -10.20
CA ASP A 526 5.75 -13.95 -9.89
C ASP A 526 5.35 -15.17 -9.04
N LYS A 527 5.69 -16.39 -9.52
CA LYS A 527 5.42 -17.62 -8.76
C LYS A 527 6.07 -17.60 -7.38
N ALA A 528 7.27 -17.04 -7.25
CA ALA A 528 7.95 -16.85 -5.98
C ALA A 528 7.14 -15.92 -5.07
N TYR A 529 6.76 -14.76 -5.57
CA TYR A 529 6.11 -13.70 -4.81
C TYR A 529 4.69 -14.08 -4.34
N GLN A 530 4.03 -15.01 -5.03
CA GLN A 530 2.75 -15.57 -4.57
C GLN A 530 2.86 -16.29 -3.20
N ASN A 531 4.06 -16.66 -2.75
CA ASN A 531 4.30 -17.25 -1.44
C ASN A 531 4.53 -16.20 -0.32
N PHE A 532 4.57 -14.91 -0.64
CA PHE A 532 4.69 -13.87 0.37
C PHE A 532 3.54 -13.97 1.38
N PRO A 533 3.81 -13.97 2.73
CA PRO A 533 2.79 -14.15 3.75
C PRO A 533 1.67 -13.12 3.66
N PHE A 534 0.45 -13.58 3.35
CA PHE A 534 -0.71 -12.71 3.19
C PHE A 534 -1.30 -12.34 4.55
N SER A 535 -0.59 -11.46 5.27
CA SER A 535 -0.97 -10.95 6.60
C SER A 535 -0.52 -9.50 6.78
N LEU A 536 -1.46 -8.61 7.12
CA LEU A 536 -1.18 -7.18 7.34
C LEU A 536 -0.21 -6.95 8.50
N VAL A 537 -0.27 -7.78 9.56
CA VAL A 537 0.68 -7.71 10.67
C VAL A 537 2.09 -8.01 10.17
N PHE A 538 2.24 -9.08 9.40
CA PHE A 538 3.51 -9.43 8.77
C PHE A 538 4.00 -8.30 7.85
N GLN A 539 3.10 -7.79 7.02
CA GLN A 539 3.37 -6.69 6.09
C GLN A 539 3.93 -5.44 6.79
N TYR A 540 3.46 -5.12 8.01
CA TYR A 540 3.86 -3.90 8.70
C TYR A 540 5.03 -4.09 9.67
N TYR A 541 5.19 -5.27 10.28
CA TYR A 541 6.04 -5.44 11.44
C TYR A 541 7.15 -6.48 11.27
N ALA A 542 7.10 -7.33 10.24
CA ALA A 542 8.14 -8.32 10.00
C ALA A 542 9.40 -7.72 9.33
N PRO A 543 10.53 -8.43 9.34
CA PRO A 543 11.83 -7.85 9.00
C PRO A 543 12.06 -7.50 7.53
N GLN A 544 11.18 -7.89 6.62
CA GLN A 544 11.38 -7.73 5.18
C GLN A 544 11.60 -6.27 4.71
N HIS A 545 11.20 -5.27 5.51
CA HIS A 545 11.41 -3.86 5.17
C HIS A 545 12.76 -3.32 5.60
N ASN A 546 13.15 -3.65 6.84
CA ASN A 546 14.26 -3.01 7.54
C ASN A 546 15.10 -4.01 8.32
N MET A 547 15.41 -5.16 7.72
CA MET A 547 16.15 -6.24 8.39
C MET A 547 17.51 -5.79 8.97
N SER A 548 18.09 -4.67 8.48
CA SER A 548 19.31 -4.10 9.03
C SER A 548 19.15 -3.51 10.44
N GLU A 549 17.92 -3.21 10.85
CA GLU A 549 17.59 -2.75 12.18
C GLU A 549 17.26 -3.90 13.14
N TRP A 550 16.99 -5.10 12.60
CA TRP A 550 16.70 -6.29 13.39
C TRP A 550 17.97 -6.92 13.93
N ARG A 551 18.01 -7.16 15.25
CA ARG A 551 19.20 -7.63 15.95
C ARG A 551 19.16 -9.13 16.19
N PHE A 552 20.33 -9.75 16.19
CA PHE A 552 20.52 -11.14 16.57
C PHE A 552 20.78 -11.26 18.08
N HIS A 553 19.71 -11.26 18.86
CA HIS A 553 19.80 -11.37 20.31
C HIS A 553 19.93 -12.83 20.73
N PHE A 554 21.14 -13.31 20.98
CA PHE A 554 21.39 -14.65 21.54
C PHE A 554 20.82 -14.78 22.95
N LEU A 555 20.88 -13.72 23.74
CA LEU A 555 20.12 -13.55 24.98
C LEU A 555 18.94 -12.63 24.65
N PRO A 556 17.75 -12.99 25.10
CA PRO A 556 16.60 -12.14 24.87
C PRO A 556 16.79 -10.71 25.43
N ASP A 557 16.26 -9.70 24.80
CA ASP A 557 16.27 -8.29 25.21
C ASP A 557 14.84 -7.77 25.39
N LEU A 558 14.67 -6.74 26.22
CA LEU A 558 13.39 -6.05 26.41
C LEU A 558 13.16 -4.92 25.41
N GLU A 559 14.22 -4.48 24.74
CA GLU A 559 14.13 -3.49 23.67
C GLU A 559 13.41 -4.09 22.45
N PRO A 560 12.66 -3.29 21.71
CA PRO A 560 12.05 -3.73 20.47
C PRO A 560 13.09 -4.28 19.48
N LEU A 561 12.71 -5.32 18.73
CA LEU A 561 13.58 -5.89 17.68
C LEU A 561 13.96 -4.84 16.64
N ALA A 562 12.99 -4.05 16.19
CA ALA A 562 13.18 -2.92 15.31
C ALA A 562 11.96 -2.00 15.37
N GLU A 563 12.16 -0.71 15.10
CA GLU A 563 11.04 0.20 14.93
C GLU A 563 10.31 -0.12 13.60
N PRO A 564 8.98 -0.32 13.62
CA PRO A 564 8.22 -0.48 12.40
C PRO A 564 8.18 0.84 11.62
N TRP A 565 8.05 0.78 10.31
CA TRP A 565 7.92 1.97 9.48
C TRP A 565 6.62 2.77 9.75
N ILE A 566 5.59 2.11 10.29
CA ILE A 566 4.41 2.78 10.87
C ILE A 566 4.62 2.95 12.38
N PRO A 567 4.75 4.18 12.89
CA PRO A 567 5.06 4.44 14.30
C PRO A 567 3.82 4.29 15.22
N THR A 568 2.88 3.42 14.91
CA THR A 568 1.62 3.29 15.65
C THR A 568 1.67 2.30 16.79
N SER A 569 2.57 1.32 16.74
CA SER A 569 2.83 0.41 17.84
C SER A 569 4.16 -0.30 17.64
N ILE A 570 4.94 -0.43 18.70
CA ILE A 570 6.23 -1.09 18.67
C ILE A 570 6.04 -2.50 19.25
N PRO A 571 6.55 -3.57 18.58
CA PRO A 571 6.56 -4.91 19.15
C PRO A 571 7.24 -4.92 20.51
N GLY A 572 6.68 -5.64 21.45
CA GLY A 572 7.22 -5.72 22.81
C GLY A 572 8.42 -6.63 22.90
N GLY A 573 9.56 -6.05 23.22
CA GLY A 573 10.78 -6.84 23.33
C GLY A 573 11.13 -7.51 22.01
N ASP A 574 11.89 -8.58 22.08
CA ASP A 574 12.33 -9.37 20.94
C ASP A 574 11.41 -10.56 20.61
N ALA A 575 10.12 -10.36 20.75
CA ALA A 575 9.10 -11.35 20.46
C ALA A 575 8.75 -11.39 18.95
N VAL A 576 9.46 -12.21 18.17
CA VAL A 576 9.24 -12.34 16.72
C VAL A 576 7.81 -12.75 16.38
N GLY A 577 7.16 -13.56 17.22
CA GLY A 577 5.78 -14.01 17.06
C GLY A 577 4.76 -12.87 16.94
N GLU A 578 5.05 -11.70 17.54
CA GLU A 578 4.20 -10.52 17.42
C GLU A 578 4.20 -9.91 16.01
N ALA A 579 5.21 -10.19 15.19
CA ALA A 579 5.32 -9.70 13.83
C ALA A 579 4.66 -10.62 12.79
N LEU A 580 4.25 -11.84 13.15
CA LEU A 580 3.83 -12.87 12.20
C LEU A 580 2.34 -12.79 11.83
N GLY A 581 1.52 -12.17 12.67
CA GLY A 581 0.08 -12.03 12.43
C GLY A 581 -0.65 -13.36 12.48
N SER A 582 -1.28 -13.75 11.37
CA SER A 582 -2.02 -15.01 11.25
C SER A 582 -1.15 -16.22 10.89
N PHE A 583 0.17 -16.04 10.78
CA PHE A 583 1.14 -17.11 10.51
C PHE A 583 1.80 -17.58 11.79
N THR A 584 2.08 -18.88 11.87
CA THR A 584 3.06 -19.39 12.84
C THR A 584 4.47 -19.10 12.34
N LEU A 585 5.49 -19.28 13.21
CA LEU A 585 6.89 -19.10 12.81
C LEU A 585 7.27 -20.11 11.71
N GLU A 586 6.84 -21.35 11.84
CA GLU A 586 7.07 -22.42 10.85
C GLU A 586 6.39 -22.09 9.51
N GLU A 587 5.13 -21.61 9.51
CA GLU A 587 4.44 -21.22 8.30
C GLU A 587 5.10 -20.04 7.59
N ALA A 588 5.56 -19.03 8.35
CA ALA A 588 6.29 -17.89 7.79
C ALA A 588 7.63 -18.34 7.19
N THR A 589 8.35 -19.21 7.89
CA THR A 589 9.61 -19.81 7.43
C THR A 589 9.40 -20.58 6.12
N GLU A 590 8.44 -21.50 6.09
CA GLU A 590 8.12 -22.27 4.88
C GLU A 590 7.74 -21.38 3.69
N SER A 591 6.99 -20.30 3.94
CA SER A 591 6.62 -19.32 2.91
C SER A 591 7.86 -18.67 2.28
N PHE A 592 8.83 -18.24 3.10
CA PHE A 592 10.07 -17.64 2.60
C PHE A 592 11.01 -18.65 1.94
N GLU A 593 11.09 -19.89 2.42
CA GLU A 593 11.85 -20.96 1.77
C GLU A 593 11.33 -21.23 0.35
N ARG A 594 10.00 -21.34 0.18
CA ARG A 594 9.36 -21.52 -1.13
C ARG A 594 9.61 -20.30 -2.04
N LEU A 595 9.47 -19.10 -1.50
CA LEU A 595 9.70 -17.85 -2.21
C LEU A 595 11.14 -17.76 -2.71
N ILE A 596 12.13 -17.94 -1.83
CA ILE A 596 13.55 -17.83 -2.15
C ILE A 596 13.98 -18.88 -3.18
N ARG A 597 13.52 -20.12 -3.03
CA ARG A 597 13.82 -21.20 -3.98
C ARG A 597 13.38 -20.85 -5.41
N LEU A 598 12.19 -20.29 -5.57
CA LEU A 598 11.67 -19.89 -6.88
C LEU A 598 12.33 -18.62 -7.40
N TRP A 599 12.61 -17.64 -6.51
CA TRP A 599 13.30 -16.42 -6.88
C TRP A 599 14.71 -16.70 -7.41
N ARG A 600 15.45 -17.59 -6.75
CA ARG A 600 16.78 -18.05 -7.22
C ARG A 600 16.72 -18.61 -8.63
N LYS A 601 15.71 -19.43 -8.95
CA LYS A 601 15.54 -19.92 -10.33
C LYS A 601 15.31 -18.80 -11.34
N GLY A 602 14.57 -17.74 -10.95
CA GLY A 602 14.44 -16.55 -11.79
C GLY A 602 15.77 -15.79 -11.96
N MET A 603 16.59 -15.76 -10.91
CA MET A 603 17.94 -15.17 -11.00
C MET A 603 18.88 -15.99 -11.90
N GLU A 604 18.73 -17.32 -11.97
CA GLU A 604 19.50 -18.18 -12.89
C GLU A 604 19.22 -17.85 -14.36
N GLU A 605 17.99 -17.43 -14.69
CA GLU A 605 17.64 -16.94 -16.05
C GLU A 605 18.19 -15.53 -16.32
N LEU A 606 18.23 -14.66 -15.31
CA LEU A 606 18.54 -13.24 -15.46
C LEU A 606 20.04 -12.93 -15.38
N LEU A 607 20.77 -13.53 -14.42
CA LEU A 607 22.18 -13.20 -14.16
C LEU A 607 23.14 -13.44 -15.33
N PRO A 608 22.95 -14.46 -16.21
CA PRO A 608 23.82 -14.63 -17.37
C PRO A 608 23.82 -13.41 -18.32
N LEU A 609 22.77 -12.58 -18.27
CA LEU A 609 22.64 -11.39 -19.10
C LEU A 609 23.42 -10.20 -18.56
N GLU A 610 23.79 -10.18 -17.28
CA GLU A 610 24.36 -9.02 -16.61
C GLU A 610 25.62 -8.49 -17.30
N ALA A 611 26.53 -9.36 -17.70
CA ALA A 611 27.78 -8.96 -18.38
C ALA A 611 27.50 -8.30 -19.75
N LYS A 612 26.47 -8.75 -20.47
CA LYS A 612 26.06 -8.20 -21.77
C LYS A 612 25.53 -6.77 -21.65
N TYR A 613 24.88 -6.46 -20.53
CA TYR A 613 24.27 -5.15 -20.28
C TYR A 613 25.13 -4.25 -19.38
N ALA A 614 26.41 -4.59 -19.14
CA ALA A 614 27.33 -3.75 -18.40
C ALA A 614 27.46 -2.37 -19.08
N GLY A 615 27.35 -1.30 -18.29
CA GLY A 615 27.34 0.08 -18.78
C GLY A 615 25.94 0.57 -19.22
N ASN A 616 24.94 -0.30 -19.27
CA ASN A 616 23.54 0.12 -19.41
C ASN A 616 22.91 0.31 -18.03
N ARG A 617 22.92 1.53 -17.55
CA ARG A 617 22.53 1.89 -16.18
C ARG A 617 21.13 1.45 -15.81
N GLU A 618 20.17 1.49 -16.74
CA GLU A 618 18.80 1.06 -16.45
C GLU A 618 18.73 -0.47 -16.25
N ARG A 619 19.43 -1.22 -17.06
CA ARG A 619 19.50 -2.69 -16.90
C ARG A 619 20.29 -3.09 -15.65
N GLU A 620 21.38 -2.41 -15.34
CA GLU A 620 22.13 -2.61 -14.08
C GLU A 620 21.21 -2.41 -12.86
N ARG A 621 20.30 -1.43 -12.91
CA ARG A 621 19.30 -1.20 -11.86
C ARG A 621 18.27 -2.32 -11.77
N ASP A 622 17.83 -2.86 -12.91
CA ASP A 622 16.90 -4.00 -12.92
C ASP A 622 17.53 -5.23 -12.25
N PHE A 623 18.79 -5.54 -12.57
CA PHE A 623 19.55 -6.59 -11.87
C PHE A 623 19.70 -6.27 -10.37
N GLY A 624 20.03 -5.02 -10.05
CA GLY A 624 20.19 -4.55 -8.67
C GLY A 624 18.94 -4.74 -7.82
N ILE A 625 17.77 -4.40 -8.35
CA ILE A 625 16.47 -4.61 -7.69
C ILE A 625 16.23 -6.08 -7.43
N ALA A 626 16.40 -6.94 -8.44
CA ALA A 626 16.17 -8.38 -8.31
C ALA A 626 17.12 -9.03 -7.28
N LYS A 627 18.39 -8.62 -7.24
CA LYS A 627 19.38 -9.05 -6.23
C LYS A 627 19.03 -8.56 -4.84
N LEU A 628 18.69 -7.27 -4.69
CA LEU A 628 18.32 -6.71 -3.39
C LEU A 628 17.13 -7.44 -2.77
N LEU A 629 16.09 -7.71 -3.57
CA LEU A 629 14.92 -8.46 -3.14
C LEU A 629 15.29 -9.86 -2.66
N LEU A 630 16.17 -10.57 -3.40
CA LEU A 630 16.68 -11.87 -2.95
C LEU A 630 17.38 -11.76 -1.59
N TYR A 631 18.21 -10.75 -1.40
CA TYR A 631 18.92 -10.52 -0.12
C TYR A 631 17.95 -10.19 1.01
N GLN A 632 16.90 -9.40 0.75
CA GLN A 632 15.87 -9.10 1.74
C GLN A 632 15.08 -10.36 2.13
N PHE A 633 14.72 -11.19 1.18
CA PHE A 633 14.05 -12.45 1.46
C PHE A 633 14.93 -13.40 2.26
N GLN A 634 16.20 -13.56 1.85
CA GLN A 634 17.18 -14.41 2.54
C GLN A 634 17.43 -13.91 3.97
N GLY A 635 17.61 -12.60 4.14
CA GLY A 635 17.85 -12.01 5.45
C GLY A 635 16.62 -12.12 6.38
N THR A 636 15.42 -12.02 5.82
CA THR A 636 14.19 -12.29 6.57
C THR A 636 14.15 -13.75 7.03
N LEU A 637 14.45 -14.69 6.16
CA LEU A 637 14.50 -16.11 6.51
C LEU A 637 15.56 -16.39 7.59
N ASN A 638 16.73 -15.77 7.47
CA ASN A 638 17.79 -15.89 8.47
C ASN A 638 17.32 -15.47 9.86
N LEU A 639 16.58 -14.37 9.96
CA LEU A 639 16.03 -13.90 11.23
C LEU A 639 14.96 -14.87 11.79
N LEU A 640 14.06 -15.38 10.96
CA LEU A 640 13.05 -16.35 11.39
C LEU A 640 13.71 -17.63 11.92
N HIS A 641 14.69 -18.18 11.21
CA HIS A 641 15.46 -19.34 11.63
C HIS A 641 16.25 -19.07 12.91
N PHE A 642 16.89 -17.90 13.04
CA PHE A 642 17.66 -17.53 14.23
C PHE A 642 16.78 -17.58 15.49
N PHE A 643 15.58 -16.98 15.46
CA PHE A 643 14.70 -16.95 16.62
C PHE A 643 14.11 -18.32 16.94
N GLU A 644 13.86 -19.17 15.94
CA GLU A 644 13.47 -20.56 16.16
C GLU A 644 14.61 -21.37 16.81
N LEU A 645 15.82 -21.22 16.31
CA LEU A 645 16.99 -21.89 16.90
C LEU A 645 17.29 -21.38 18.31
N ARG A 646 17.08 -20.08 18.59
CA ARG A 646 17.20 -19.55 19.95
C ARG A 646 16.17 -20.17 20.89
N ARG A 647 14.93 -20.33 20.45
CA ARG A 647 13.91 -21.06 21.21
C ARG A 647 14.39 -22.47 21.53
N ARG A 648 14.87 -23.19 20.52
CA ARG A 648 15.37 -24.57 20.71
C ARG A 648 16.61 -24.64 21.60
N LEU A 649 17.57 -23.73 21.45
CA LEU A 649 18.77 -23.65 22.28
C LEU A 649 18.45 -23.74 23.78
N TYR A 650 17.45 -22.95 24.21
CA TYR A 650 17.12 -22.89 25.64
C TYR A 650 16.05 -23.89 26.07
N VAL A 651 15.05 -24.18 25.25
CA VAL A 651 13.97 -25.12 25.58
C VAL A 651 14.47 -26.56 25.57
N GLU A 652 15.32 -26.92 24.62
CA GLU A 652 15.93 -28.24 24.50
C GLU A 652 17.23 -28.37 25.34
N ASN A 653 17.74 -27.25 25.85
CA ASN A 653 19.02 -27.15 26.57
C ASN A 653 20.20 -27.76 25.79
N ASP A 654 20.24 -27.47 24.47
CA ASP A 654 21.22 -28.05 23.56
C ASP A 654 22.03 -26.99 22.82
N LYS A 655 23.31 -26.89 23.15
CA LYS A 655 24.28 -25.96 22.54
C LYS A 655 24.59 -26.23 21.07
N PHE A 656 24.14 -27.34 20.50
CA PHE A 656 24.31 -27.59 19.06
C PHE A 656 23.65 -26.47 18.24
N HIS A 657 22.49 -25.99 18.69
CA HIS A 657 21.78 -24.91 18.03
C HIS A 657 22.57 -23.59 17.98
N LEU A 658 23.46 -23.35 18.92
CA LEU A 658 24.32 -22.16 18.91
C LEU A 658 25.26 -22.12 17.69
N THR A 659 25.71 -23.30 17.23
CA THR A 659 26.56 -23.39 16.02
C THR A 659 25.79 -23.00 14.77
N GLU A 660 24.56 -23.46 14.64
CA GLU A 660 23.69 -23.06 13.52
C GLU A 660 23.33 -21.57 13.57
N MET A 661 23.02 -21.05 14.77
CA MET A 661 22.75 -19.61 14.96
C MET A 661 23.93 -18.74 14.55
N THR A 662 25.17 -19.12 14.94
CA THR A 662 26.38 -18.36 14.53
C THR A 662 26.59 -18.42 13.02
N ALA A 663 26.34 -19.55 12.38
CA ALA A 663 26.42 -19.66 10.92
C ALA A 663 25.41 -18.74 10.21
N ILE A 664 24.21 -18.62 10.74
CA ILE A 664 23.18 -17.69 10.23
C ILE A 664 23.66 -16.24 10.34
N VAL A 665 24.25 -15.84 11.48
CA VAL A 665 24.78 -14.47 11.63
C VAL A 665 25.89 -14.18 10.63
N HIS A 666 26.80 -15.12 10.38
CA HIS A 666 27.83 -14.97 9.33
C HIS A 666 27.24 -14.87 7.93
N ASP A 667 26.21 -15.67 7.60
CA ASP A 667 25.49 -15.55 6.32
C ASP A 667 24.82 -14.20 6.17
N GLN A 668 24.21 -13.68 7.24
CA GLN A 668 23.60 -12.36 7.26
C GLN A 668 24.64 -11.24 7.01
N GLN A 669 25.81 -11.33 7.61
CA GLN A 669 26.90 -10.38 7.34
C GLN A 669 27.37 -10.45 5.89
N ARG A 670 27.41 -11.64 5.28
CA ARG A 670 27.73 -11.82 3.87
C ARG A 670 26.67 -11.13 2.99
N ILE A 671 25.39 -11.29 3.31
CA ILE A 671 24.27 -10.62 2.64
C ILE A 671 24.42 -9.10 2.75
N PHE A 672 24.65 -8.58 3.94
CA PHE A 672 24.83 -7.15 4.18
C PHE A 672 25.99 -6.56 3.36
N ARG A 673 27.15 -7.25 3.30
CA ARG A 673 28.27 -6.82 2.45
C ARG A 673 27.90 -6.79 0.97
N ALA A 674 27.09 -7.74 0.50
CA ALA A 674 26.61 -7.79 -0.89
C ALA A 674 25.57 -6.71 -1.23
N MET A 675 24.82 -6.20 -0.24
CA MET A 675 23.85 -5.12 -0.43
C MET A 675 24.54 -3.74 -0.62
N ILE A 676 25.67 -3.50 0.02
CA ILE A 676 26.33 -2.18 0.04
C ILE A 676 26.52 -1.61 -1.37
N PRO A 677 27.16 -2.30 -2.32
CA PRO A 677 27.36 -1.75 -3.66
C PRO A 677 26.05 -1.46 -4.41
N LEU A 678 24.99 -2.20 -4.15
CA LEU A 678 23.68 -1.94 -4.75
C LEU A 678 23.05 -0.65 -4.21
N LEU A 679 23.18 -0.41 -2.89
CA LEU A 679 22.67 0.78 -2.22
C LEU A 679 23.45 2.05 -2.59
N GLU A 680 24.76 1.92 -2.85
CA GLU A 680 25.61 3.01 -3.35
C GLU A 680 25.29 3.35 -4.82
N ALA A 681 24.92 2.34 -5.63
CA ALA A 681 24.61 2.52 -7.06
C ALA A 681 23.20 3.07 -7.31
N ASP A 682 22.22 2.76 -6.47
CA ASP A 682 20.81 3.17 -6.63
C ASP A 682 20.19 3.69 -5.34
N SER A 683 20.09 5.00 -5.20
CA SER A 683 19.55 5.67 -4.01
C SER A 683 18.04 5.47 -3.78
N ARG A 684 17.31 4.86 -4.73
CA ARG A 684 15.89 4.48 -4.56
C ARG A 684 15.75 3.27 -3.65
N LEU A 685 16.77 2.42 -3.58
CA LEU A 685 16.76 1.22 -2.74
C LEU A 685 16.78 1.59 -1.26
N GLY A 686 15.95 0.93 -0.48
CA GLY A 686 15.74 1.23 0.94
C GLY A 686 14.82 2.41 1.22
N PHE A 687 14.34 3.15 0.21
CA PHE A 687 13.49 4.33 0.40
C PHE A 687 12.01 3.95 0.49
N HIS A 688 11.34 4.47 1.52
CA HIS A 688 9.90 4.31 1.72
C HIS A 688 9.15 5.59 1.34
N GLY A 689 8.37 5.54 0.25
CA GLY A 689 7.74 6.71 -0.35
C GLY A 689 6.68 7.39 0.50
N GLU A 690 6.02 6.67 1.41
CA GLU A 690 5.00 7.25 2.30
C GLU A 690 5.62 7.86 3.58
N ALA A 691 6.62 7.21 4.14
CA ALA A 691 7.34 7.74 5.29
C ALA A 691 8.33 8.84 4.91
N LEU A 692 8.65 8.98 3.61
CA LEU A 692 9.70 9.86 3.07
C LEU A 692 11.02 9.70 3.81
N THR A 693 11.40 8.46 4.07
CA THR A 693 12.64 8.11 4.76
C THR A 693 13.27 6.89 4.10
N ARG A 694 14.57 6.73 4.27
CA ARG A 694 15.25 5.47 3.98
C ARG A 694 15.13 4.57 5.21
N LEU A 695 14.54 3.41 5.04
CA LEU A 695 14.45 2.39 6.09
C LEU A 695 15.81 1.75 6.33
N PHE A 696 16.63 1.68 5.30
CA PHE A 696 18.05 1.32 5.38
C PHE A 696 18.83 1.95 4.22
N ASP A 697 20.12 2.09 4.43
CA ASP A 697 21.12 2.59 3.48
C ASP A 697 22.45 1.89 3.72
N GLU A 698 23.47 2.25 2.97
CA GLU A 698 24.82 1.69 3.12
C GLU A 698 25.39 1.92 4.52
N HIS A 699 25.04 3.01 5.18
CA HIS A 699 25.49 3.32 6.54
C HIS A 699 24.82 2.42 7.59
N SER A 700 23.49 2.28 7.54
CA SER A 700 22.73 1.42 8.45
C SER A 700 23.12 -0.05 8.28
N VAL A 701 23.38 -0.49 7.06
CA VAL A 701 23.86 -1.85 6.77
C VAL A 701 25.26 -2.10 7.33
N ARG A 702 26.21 -1.12 7.20
CA ARG A 702 27.54 -1.22 7.84
C ARG A 702 27.44 -1.28 9.36
N LYS A 703 26.54 -0.50 9.96
CA LYS A 703 26.23 -0.56 11.40
C LYS A 703 25.70 -1.93 11.80
N ALA A 704 24.78 -2.51 11.02
CA ALA A 704 24.24 -3.84 11.27
C ALA A 704 25.31 -4.94 11.23
N ILE A 705 26.33 -4.83 10.36
CA ILE A 705 27.49 -5.73 10.34
C ILE A 705 28.26 -5.66 11.68
N ALA A 706 28.53 -4.45 12.16
CA ALA A 706 29.25 -4.27 13.43
C ALA A 706 28.42 -4.75 14.66
N GLU A 707 27.10 -4.62 14.61
CA GLU A 707 26.21 -5.18 15.63
C GLU A 707 26.19 -6.71 15.61
N ALA A 708 26.24 -7.31 14.42
CA ALA A 708 26.35 -8.76 14.27
C ALA A 708 27.70 -9.30 14.83
N ASP A 709 28.81 -8.56 14.69
CA ASP A 709 30.07 -8.93 15.33
C ASP A 709 29.95 -9.00 16.86
N ARG A 710 29.30 -7.98 17.47
CA ARG A 710 29.03 -7.99 18.93
C ARG A 710 28.10 -9.14 19.37
N ALA A 711 27.13 -9.48 18.52
CA ALA A 711 26.26 -10.63 18.80
C ALA A 711 27.04 -11.94 18.80
N LEU A 712 28.04 -12.11 17.94
CA LEU A 712 28.93 -13.28 17.90
C LEU A 712 29.83 -13.36 19.14
N GLU A 713 30.28 -12.23 19.72
CA GLU A 713 30.97 -12.20 21.00
C GLU A 713 30.10 -12.78 22.11
N THR A 714 28.82 -12.37 22.18
CA THR A 714 27.85 -12.95 23.14
C THR A 714 27.65 -14.46 22.93
N ALA A 715 27.62 -14.91 21.66
CA ALA A 715 27.52 -16.33 21.36
C ALA A 715 28.71 -17.13 21.91
N GLU A 716 29.91 -16.58 21.83
CA GLU A 716 31.11 -17.22 22.37
C GLU A 716 31.09 -17.29 23.91
N GLU A 717 30.60 -16.25 24.60
CA GLU A 717 30.38 -16.26 26.03
C GLU A 717 29.39 -17.37 26.45
N ILE A 718 28.26 -17.52 25.69
CA ILE A 718 27.30 -18.60 25.96
C ILE A 718 27.92 -19.97 25.70
N ARG A 719 28.76 -20.12 24.70
CA ARG A 719 29.46 -21.37 24.38
C ARG A 719 30.32 -21.86 25.54
N ASN A 720 30.98 -20.93 26.20
CA ASN A 720 31.94 -21.19 27.28
C ASN A 720 31.29 -21.26 28.67
N SER A 721 30.01 -21.01 28.83
CA SER A 721 29.26 -21.01 30.09
C SER A 721 28.14 -22.05 30.07
N PRO A 722 27.70 -22.62 31.21
CA PRO A 722 26.48 -23.43 31.25
C PRO A 722 25.28 -22.64 30.75
N LEU A 723 24.35 -23.30 30.01
CA LEU A 723 23.09 -22.65 29.62
C LEU A 723 22.28 -22.35 30.88
N ALA A 724 21.78 -21.11 30.96
CA ALA A 724 20.83 -20.76 32.00
C ALA A 724 19.48 -21.46 31.73
N PRO A 725 18.74 -21.85 32.80
CA PRO A 725 17.41 -22.42 32.66
C PRO A 725 16.47 -21.49 31.85
N VAL A 726 15.58 -22.08 31.05
CA VAL A 726 14.66 -21.37 30.20
C VAL A 726 13.82 -20.32 30.95
N GLU A 727 13.44 -20.64 32.20
CA GLU A 727 12.68 -19.72 33.05
C GLU A 727 13.49 -18.48 33.42
N GLN A 728 14.81 -18.61 33.61
CA GLN A 728 15.69 -17.46 33.90
C GLN A 728 15.97 -16.63 32.66
N VAL A 729 16.14 -17.27 31.50
CA VAL A 729 16.45 -16.60 30.23
C VAL A 729 15.28 -15.78 29.73
N PHE A 730 14.06 -16.33 29.78
CA PHE A 730 12.86 -15.68 29.21
C PHE A 730 11.95 -15.04 30.26
N GLN A 731 12.27 -15.20 31.57
CA GLN A 731 11.53 -14.50 32.64
C GLN A 731 11.94 -13.03 32.71
N ARG A 732 11.18 -12.19 32.03
CA ARG A 732 11.46 -10.77 31.96
C ARG A 732 10.31 -9.98 32.55
N GLY A 733 10.58 -9.34 33.68
CA GLY A 733 9.60 -8.55 34.38
C GLY A 733 8.82 -9.37 35.44
N VAL A 734 7.89 -8.67 36.09
CA VAL A 734 7.05 -9.25 37.14
C VAL A 734 5.83 -9.91 36.51
N TRP A 735 5.95 -11.23 36.27
CA TRP A 735 4.80 -12.02 35.81
C TRP A 735 4.03 -12.49 37.04
N LYS A 736 2.73 -12.10 37.07
CA LYS A 736 1.86 -12.53 38.18
C LYS A 736 1.23 -13.87 37.82
N LYS A 737 1.47 -14.88 38.64
CA LYS A 737 0.75 -16.16 38.56
C LYS A 737 -0.76 -15.88 38.62
N ILE A 738 -1.48 -16.40 37.68
CA ILE A 738 -2.95 -16.26 37.60
C ILE A 738 -3.55 -17.48 38.30
N VAL A 739 -4.30 -17.25 39.37
CA VAL A 739 -5.08 -18.30 40.02
C VAL A 739 -6.51 -18.33 39.45
N PRO A 740 -7.16 -19.52 39.38
CA PRO A 740 -8.46 -19.71 38.73
C PRO A 740 -9.62 -19.16 39.60
N GLU A 741 -9.54 -17.89 39.94
CA GLU A 741 -10.53 -17.18 40.75
C GLU A 741 -11.11 -16.01 40.00
N TRP A 742 -12.34 -15.60 40.36
CA TRP A 742 -12.99 -14.43 39.79
C TRP A 742 -12.22 -13.14 40.14
N ARG A 743 -11.87 -12.39 39.13
CA ARG A 743 -11.16 -11.11 39.22
C ARG A 743 -11.94 -10.02 38.49
N THR A 744 -12.07 -8.86 39.10
CA THR A 744 -12.65 -7.70 38.44
C THR A 744 -11.68 -7.11 37.42
N VAL A 745 -12.14 -6.88 36.18
CA VAL A 745 -11.36 -6.21 35.13
C VAL A 745 -11.90 -4.80 34.88
N ALA A 746 -13.24 -4.61 34.97
CA ALA A 746 -13.90 -3.33 34.82
C ALA A 746 -15.13 -3.29 35.74
N PRO A 747 -15.76 -2.12 36.02
CA PRO A 747 -17.01 -2.05 36.76
C PRO A 747 -18.08 -2.99 36.19
N GLY A 748 -18.58 -3.90 36.99
CA GLY A 748 -19.56 -4.92 36.59
C GLY A 748 -19.00 -6.09 35.77
N PHE A 749 -17.73 -6.12 35.45
CA PHE A 749 -17.09 -7.17 34.65
C PHE A 749 -16.04 -7.94 35.47
N LYS A 750 -16.23 -9.25 35.54
CA LYS A 750 -15.30 -10.17 36.19
C LYS A 750 -14.90 -11.27 35.23
N TRP A 751 -13.68 -11.80 35.38
CA TRP A 751 -13.21 -12.90 34.59
C TRP A 751 -12.48 -13.94 35.46
N LYS A 752 -12.45 -15.17 34.99
CA LYS A 752 -11.61 -16.24 35.53
C LYS A 752 -11.18 -17.16 34.41
N HIS A 753 -10.15 -17.95 34.65
CA HIS A 753 -9.73 -19.03 33.75
C HIS A 753 -9.89 -20.39 34.41
N GLU A 754 -9.91 -21.42 33.62
CA GLU A 754 -9.88 -22.81 34.00
C GLU A 754 -9.12 -23.59 32.96
N ILE A 755 -8.21 -24.47 33.39
CA ILE A 755 -7.50 -25.40 32.52
C ILE A 755 -7.83 -26.81 33.02
N SER A 756 -8.51 -27.56 32.18
CA SER A 756 -8.92 -28.94 32.45
C SER A 756 -8.96 -29.77 31.18
N ASN A 757 -8.57 -31.05 31.28
CA ASN A 757 -8.63 -31.99 30.16
C ASN A 757 -7.96 -31.50 28.85
N GLY A 758 -6.84 -30.77 28.96
CA GLY A 758 -6.15 -30.20 27.78
C GLY A 758 -6.88 -29.05 27.10
N GLU A 759 -7.79 -28.40 27.79
CA GLU A 759 -8.56 -27.25 27.31
C GLU A 759 -8.40 -26.06 28.26
N LEU A 760 -8.16 -24.87 27.67
CA LEU A 760 -8.22 -23.59 28.37
C LEU A 760 -9.59 -22.97 28.18
N SER A 761 -10.24 -22.58 29.28
CA SER A 761 -11.46 -21.79 29.25
C SER A 761 -11.26 -20.44 29.94
N ILE A 762 -11.71 -19.36 29.29
CA ILE A 762 -11.83 -18.03 29.88
C ILE A 762 -13.32 -17.74 30.06
N ARG A 763 -13.74 -17.44 31.28
CA ARG A 763 -15.11 -17.04 31.60
C ARG A 763 -15.16 -15.54 31.88
N LEU A 764 -16.07 -14.83 31.24
CA LEU A 764 -16.33 -13.41 31.46
C LEU A 764 -17.75 -13.26 31.99
N SER A 765 -17.91 -12.80 33.21
CA SER A 765 -19.20 -12.41 33.80
C SER A 765 -19.41 -10.92 33.58
N CYS A 766 -20.53 -10.55 33.01
CA CYS A 766 -20.87 -9.17 32.64
C CYS A 766 -22.38 -8.90 32.85
N PRO A 767 -22.77 -7.62 33.00
CA PRO A 767 -24.21 -7.27 33.01
C PRO A 767 -24.89 -7.74 31.74
N ALA A 768 -26.15 -8.20 31.86
CA ALA A 768 -26.93 -8.63 30.71
C ALA A 768 -27.05 -7.48 29.68
N ASN A 769 -26.99 -7.82 28.40
CA ASN A 769 -27.06 -6.88 27.28
C ASN A 769 -25.90 -5.86 27.19
N SER A 770 -24.77 -6.09 27.85
CA SER A 770 -23.60 -5.23 27.75
C SER A 770 -22.95 -5.29 26.35
N GLU A 771 -22.57 -4.15 25.84
CA GLU A 771 -21.73 -4.04 24.64
C GLU A 771 -20.26 -3.89 25.05
N TYR A 772 -19.40 -4.72 24.46
CA TYR A 772 -17.96 -4.67 24.74
C TYR A 772 -17.13 -5.30 23.61
N ILE A 773 -15.85 -4.97 23.62
CA ILE A 773 -14.82 -5.71 22.88
C ILE A 773 -13.91 -6.35 23.92
N LEU A 774 -13.80 -7.68 23.87
CA LEU A 774 -12.86 -8.46 24.68
C LEU A 774 -11.67 -8.84 23.81
N MET A 775 -10.48 -8.44 24.23
CA MET A 775 -9.21 -8.79 23.59
C MET A 775 -8.43 -9.73 24.49
N LEU A 776 -8.07 -10.90 23.98
CA LEU A 776 -7.26 -11.91 24.67
C LEU A 776 -5.92 -12.04 23.96
N TRP A 777 -4.83 -11.99 24.72
CA TRP A 777 -3.49 -12.08 24.19
C TRP A 777 -2.72 -13.21 24.87
N PHE A 778 -2.06 -14.03 24.05
CA PHE A 778 -1.27 -15.18 24.45
C PHE A 778 0.12 -15.12 23.80
N MET A 779 1.16 -15.50 24.54
CA MET A 779 2.50 -15.65 24.00
C MET A 779 3.27 -16.73 24.75
N ASP A 780 4.07 -17.52 24.02
CA ASP A 780 5.03 -18.43 24.65
C ASP A 780 6.17 -17.65 25.35
N ALA A 781 6.93 -18.32 26.22
CA ALA A 781 8.01 -17.67 26.91
C ALA A 781 9.09 -17.11 25.95
N PRO A 782 9.55 -17.86 24.93
CA PRO A 782 10.53 -17.37 23.96
C PRO A 782 10.03 -16.23 23.06
N GLY A 783 8.73 -15.99 22.97
CA GLY A 783 8.16 -14.95 22.11
C GLY A 783 8.09 -15.36 20.63
N CYS A 784 8.15 -16.64 20.33
CA CYS A 784 8.04 -17.18 18.98
C CYS A 784 6.59 -17.43 18.55
N GLY A 785 5.75 -17.89 19.48
CA GLY A 785 4.30 -18.04 19.30
C GLY A 785 3.55 -16.91 19.99
N CYS A 786 2.81 -16.12 19.22
CA CYS A 786 1.98 -15.05 19.74
C CYS A 786 0.60 -15.07 19.08
N GLN A 787 -0.42 -14.82 19.86
CA GLN A 787 -1.80 -14.78 19.37
C GLN A 787 -2.62 -13.73 20.10
N GLN A 788 -3.36 -12.93 19.35
CA GLN A 788 -4.39 -12.04 19.88
C GLN A 788 -5.74 -12.44 19.30
N ILE A 789 -6.75 -12.49 20.13
CA ILE A 789 -8.12 -12.83 19.75
C ILE A 789 -9.05 -11.74 20.28
N ASP A 790 -9.83 -11.16 19.40
CA ASP A 790 -10.79 -10.10 19.71
C ASP A 790 -12.21 -10.62 19.56
N TYR A 791 -13.06 -10.34 20.54
CA TYR A 791 -14.49 -10.64 20.55
C TYR A 791 -15.28 -9.36 20.65
N VAL A 792 -16.27 -9.22 19.78
CA VAL A 792 -17.16 -8.06 19.77
C VAL A 792 -18.56 -8.52 20.18
N GLN A 793 -19.05 -8.06 21.32
CA GLN A 793 -20.42 -8.21 21.76
C GLN A 793 -21.20 -6.95 21.40
N CYS A 794 -22.33 -7.10 20.68
CA CYS A 794 -23.22 -6.00 20.30
C CYS A 794 -24.65 -6.23 20.82
N GLU A 795 -25.50 -5.20 20.73
CA GLU A 795 -26.89 -5.21 21.24
C GLU A 795 -27.71 -6.45 20.86
N ASN A 796 -27.50 -6.99 19.67
CA ASN A 796 -28.22 -8.16 19.18
C ASN A 796 -27.67 -9.50 19.71
N GLY A 797 -26.75 -9.48 20.66
CA GLY A 797 -26.14 -10.68 21.23
C GLY A 797 -25.22 -11.47 20.30
N ILE A 798 -24.94 -10.95 19.12
CA ILE A 798 -24.05 -11.58 18.14
C ILE A 798 -22.60 -11.36 18.56
N LEU A 799 -21.93 -12.44 18.94
CA LEU A 799 -20.52 -12.43 19.25
C LEU A 799 -19.73 -12.68 17.97
N LYS A 800 -19.00 -11.65 17.51
CA LYS A 800 -18.03 -11.77 16.42
C LYS A 800 -16.64 -11.83 17.03
N TYR A 801 -15.80 -12.70 16.53
CA TYR A 801 -14.40 -12.73 16.89
C TYR A 801 -13.55 -12.50 15.65
N LEU A 802 -12.41 -11.87 15.87
CA LEU A 802 -11.41 -11.61 14.86
C LEU A 802 -10.10 -12.22 15.35
N TRP A 803 -9.56 -13.14 14.59
CA TRP A 803 -8.31 -13.78 14.95
C TRP A 803 -7.12 -12.89 14.56
N ASN A 804 -6.16 -12.69 15.48
CA ASN A 804 -4.96 -11.91 15.25
C ASN A 804 -5.21 -10.55 14.61
N SER A 805 -6.18 -9.83 15.15
CA SER A 805 -6.59 -8.55 14.62
C SER A 805 -5.64 -7.44 15.04
N LEU A 806 -4.92 -6.89 14.09
CA LEU A 806 -4.34 -5.56 14.21
C LEU A 806 -5.27 -4.59 13.51
N LEU A 807 -5.72 -3.54 14.17
CA LEU A 807 -6.61 -2.53 13.60
C LEU A 807 -7.98 -3.08 13.14
N HIS A 808 -8.48 -4.15 13.73
CA HIS A 808 -9.71 -4.84 13.31
C HIS A 808 -9.69 -5.24 11.82
N THR A 809 -8.52 -5.56 11.26
CA THR A 809 -8.34 -5.63 9.83
C THR A 809 -7.93 -7.00 9.33
N GLN A 810 -7.73 -7.99 10.20
CA GLN A 810 -7.19 -9.27 9.76
C GLN A 810 -7.72 -10.47 10.48
N GLY A 811 -7.77 -11.56 9.74
CA GLY A 811 -8.11 -12.85 10.26
C GLY A 811 -7.57 -14.00 9.43
N CYS A 812 -7.65 -15.18 9.99
CA CYS A 812 -7.61 -16.43 9.28
C CYS A 812 -9.05 -16.99 9.31
N ILE A 813 -9.61 -17.29 8.16
CA ILE A 813 -10.89 -18.01 8.07
C ILE A 813 -10.57 -19.49 8.24
N GLY A 814 -11.18 -20.14 9.21
CA GLY A 814 -11.00 -21.57 9.43
C GLY A 814 -11.28 -22.01 10.88
N ASP A 815 -11.06 -23.27 11.17
CA ASP A 815 -11.27 -23.83 12.51
C ASP A 815 -10.20 -23.30 13.47
N THR A 816 -10.58 -22.31 14.27
CA THR A 816 -9.74 -21.77 15.34
C THR A 816 -9.70 -22.70 16.56
N GLY A 817 -10.53 -23.74 16.58
CA GLY A 817 -10.73 -24.61 17.75
C GLY A 817 -11.46 -23.95 18.90
N ILE A 818 -11.96 -22.73 18.73
CA ILE A 818 -12.67 -21.97 19.78
C ILE A 818 -14.10 -22.44 19.85
N ARG A 819 -14.54 -22.72 21.07
CA ARG A 819 -15.95 -22.95 21.41
C ARG A 819 -16.45 -21.81 22.24
N LEU A 820 -17.62 -21.32 21.90
CA LEU A 820 -18.31 -20.22 22.58
C LEU A 820 -19.49 -20.79 23.35
N GLY A 821 -19.55 -20.52 24.64
CA GLY A 821 -20.68 -20.84 25.52
C GLY A 821 -21.28 -19.56 26.10
N CYS A 822 -22.54 -19.65 26.52
CA CYS A 822 -23.24 -18.60 27.23
C CYS A 822 -24.10 -19.23 28.33
N GLU A 823 -23.88 -18.77 29.56
CA GLU A 823 -24.71 -19.12 30.73
C GLU A 823 -25.36 -17.84 31.25
N LYS A 824 -26.56 -17.97 31.77
CA LYS A 824 -27.29 -16.88 32.44
C LYS A 824 -27.56 -17.30 33.89
N PRO A 825 -26.64 -16.94 34.80
CA PRO A 825 -26.79 -17.29 36.22
C PRO A 825 -28.04 -16.67 36.87
N ASP A 826 -28.41 -15.47 36.38
CA ASP A 826 -29.60 -14.73 36.80
C ASP A 826 -30.10 -13.81 35.65
N GLU A 827 -31.14 -13.00 35.91
CA GLU A 827 -31.70 -12.09 34.90
C GLU A 827 -30.81 -10.88 34.60
N GLU A 828 -29.93 -10.49 35.51
CA GLU A 828 -29.08 -9.31 35.42
C GLU A 828 -27.66 -9.63 34.91
N THR A 829 -27.26 -10.89 34.95
CA THR A 829 -25.88 -11.32 34.68
C THR A 829 -25.81 -12.33 33.53
N THR A 830 -24.84 -12.17 32.68
CA THR A 830 -24.45 -13.12 31.60
C THR A 830 -23.02 -13.58 31.79
N GLU A 831 -22.78 -14.89 31.72
CA GLU A 831 -21.45 -15.48 31.64
C GLU A 831 -21.17 -15.93 30.21
N ARG A 832 -20.11 -15.41 29.63
CA ARG A 832 -19.57 -15.86 28.36
C ARG A 832 -18.37 -16.78 28.61
N ILE A 833 -18.33 -17.90 27.88
CA ILE A 833 -17.30 -18.91 28.01
C ILE A 833 -16.58 -19.05 26.69
N PHE A 834 -15.28 -18.86 26.71
CA PHE A 834 -14.39 -18.98 25.57
C PHE A 834 -13.45 -20.15 25.86
N SER A 835 -13.51 -21.21 25.07
CA SER A 835 -12.75 -22.43 25.31
C SER A 835 -11.92 -22.86 24.11
N TRP A 836 -10.69 -23.27 24.35
CA TRP A 836 -9.75 -23.77 23.31
C TRP A 836 -9.07 -25.06 23.76
N PRO A 837 -8.90 -26.03 22.84
CA PRO A 837 -7.89 -27.04 23.04
C PRO A 837 -6.50 -26.41 23.10
N LEU A 838 -5.72 -26.64 24.16
CA LEU A 838 -4.39 -26.06 24.34
C LEU A 838 -3.49 -26.30 23.11
N LYS A 839 -3.54 -27.50 22.53
CA LYS A 839 -2.76 -27.86 21.32
C LYS A 839 -3.08 -27.04 20.06
N LYS A 840 -4.18 -26.28 20.05
CA LYS A 840 -4.57 -25.38 18.94
C LYS A 840 -4.16 -23.93 19.19
N LEU A 841 -3.63 -23.60 20.36
CA LEU A 841 -3.05 -22.29 20.63
C LEU A 841 -1.59 -22.25 20.14
N PRO A 842 -1.23 -21.45 19.13
CA PRO A 842 0.15 -21.39 18.60
C PRO A 842 1.19 -20.97 19.63
N ALA A 843 0.74 -20.29 20.69
CA ALA A 843 1.60 -19.86 21.79
C ALA A 843 1.89 -20.95 22.82
N VAL A 844 1.35 -22.16 22.68
CA VAL A 844 1.55 -23.25 23.64
C VAL A 844 2.66 -24.18 23.15
N ASP A 845 3.78 -24.19 23.85
CA ASP A 845 4.82 -25.23 23.75
C ASP A 845 4.59 -26.24 24.86
N PRO A 846 4.33 -27.52 24.58
CA PRO A 846 4.06 -28.54 25.60
C PRO A 846 5.24 -28.82 26.53
N ARG A 847 6.45 -28.37 26.20
CA ARG A 847 7.64 -28.47 27.03
C ARG A 847 7.76 -27.34 28.06
N LEU A 848 6.90 -26.31 27.96
CA LEU A 848 6.88 -25.17 28.88
C LEU A 848 5.63 -25.21 29.76
N PRO A 849 5.80 -25.16 31.10
CA PRO A 849 4.69 -25.31 32.04
C PRO A 849 3.83 -24.04 32.19
N TYR A 850 4.04 -23.01 31.36
CA TYR A 850 3.32 -21.74 31.48
C TYR A 850 3.15 -21.02 30.14
N LEU A 851 2.10 -20.23 30.07
CA LEU A 851 1.72 -19.38 28.95
C LEU A 851 1.57 -17.95 29.43
N ARG A 852 2.19 -17.01 28.75
CA ARG A 852 1.98 -15.57 29.02
C ARG A 852 0.61 -15.16 28.52
N PHE A 853 -0.09 -14.37 29.33
CA PHE A 853 -1.46 -14.00 29.09
C PHE A 853 -1.75 -12.56 29.49
N ASN A 854 -2.57 -11.88 28.70
CA ASN A 854 -3.23 -10.66 29.14
C ASN A 854 -4.66 -10.58 28.56
N LEU A 855 -5.50 -9.81 29.23
CA LEU A 855 -6.87 -9.55 28.84
C LEU A 855 -7.12 -8.06 28.89
N CYS A 856 -7.73 -7.55 27.85
CA CYS A 856 -8.20 -6.18 27.76
C CYS A 856 -9.68 -6.14 27.42
N LEU A 857 -10.45 -5.36 28.16
CA LEU A 857 -11.85 -5.10 27.91
C LEU A 857 -12.02 -3.65 27.47
N GLN A 858 -12.64 -3.43 26.32
CA GLN A 858 -13.01 -2.11 25.86
C GLN A 858 -14.52 -1.90 26.05
N LEU A 859 -14.86 -0.87 26.82
CA LEU A 859 -16.23 -0.40 27.05
C LEU A 859 -16.36 1.01 26.45
N GLY A 860 -17.05 1.13 25.33
CA GLY A 860 -17.08 2.38 24.58
C GLY A 860 -15.67 2.83 24.18
N LYS A 861 -15.17 3.91 24.80
CA LYS A 861 -13.82 4.46 24.55
C LYS A 861 -12.78 4.05 25.59
N ASP A 862 -13.19 3.47 26.70
CA ASP A 862 -12.34 3.17 27.85
C ASP A 862 -11.79 1.74 27.78
N PHE A 863 -10.53 1.56 28.12
CA PHE A 863 -9.83 0.29 28.07
C PHE A 863 -9.43 -0.13 29.49
N TYR A 864 -9.74 -1.36 29.83
CA TYR A 864 -9.49 -1.96 31.15
C TYR A 864 -8.62 -3.21 30.97
N PHE A 865 -7.47 -3.24 31.62
CA PHE A 865 -6.51 -4.33 31.51
C PHE A 865 -6.52 -5.20 32.76
N ALA A 866 -6.45 -6.51 32.57
CA ALA A 866 -6.31 -7.46 33.69
C ALA A 866 -4.90 -7.38 34.32
N PHE A 867 -3.89 -7.15 33.50
CA PHE A 867 -2.48 -7.03 33.88
C PHE A 867 -1.85 -5.89 33.10
N GLY A 868 -1.20 -4.95 33.72
CA GLY A 868 -0.51 -3.79 33.14
C GLY A 868 -0.91 -3.28 31.75
N LYS A 869 -0.67 -2.04 31.47
CA LYS A 869 -0.99 -1.46 30.18
C LYS A 869 -0.08 -2.01 29.09
N GLY A 870 -0.67 -2.66 28.11
CA GLY A 870 -0.07 -2.66 26.78
C GLY A 870 0.71 -3.90 26.38
N MET A 871 0.79 -4.93 27.15
CA MET A 871 1.43 -6.15 26.67
C MET A 871 0.58 -6.81 25.59
N GLY A 872 1.12 -6.91 24.39
CA GLY A 872 0.52 -7.58 23.25
C GLY A 872 -0.59 -6.83 22.52
N PHE A 873 -1.14 -5.76 23.07
CA PHE A 873 -2.26 -5.04 22.42
C PHE A 873 -1.77 -3.88 21.57
N ARG A 874 -1.39 -4.15 20.33
CA ARG A 874 -0.85 -3.16 19.38
C ARG A 874 -1.83 -2.05 18.99
N LEU A 875 -3.13 -2.27 19.18
CA LEU A 875 -4.17 -1.28 18.91
C LEU A 875 -4.21 -0.12 19.89
N LEU A 876 -3.61 -0.31 21.04
CA LEU A 876 -3.71 0.64 22.13
C LEU A 876 -2.47 1.48 22.14
N GLN A 877 -2.59 2.69 21.59
CA GLN A 877 -1.54 3.70 21.65
C GLN A 877 -1.11 3.93 23.10
N GLY A 878 0.06 3.53 23.42
CA GLY A 878 0.65 3.73 24.72
C GLY A 878 2.01 3.09 24.77
N LYS A 879 2.87 3.57 25.64
CA LYS A 879 4.14 2.94 25.91
C LYS A 879 3.87 1.51 26.36
N PHE A 880 4.34 0.59 25.58
CA PHE A 880 4.34 -0.81 25.86
C PHE A 880 5.19 -1.07 27.11
N SER A 881 4.66 -1.82 28.07
CA SER A 881 5.43 -2.30 29.22
C SER A 881 5.57 -3.82 29.11
N PRO A 882 6.68 -4.34 28.60
CA PRO A 882 6.92 -5.79 28.52
C PRO A 882 7.14 -6.42 29.90
N HIS A 883 7.20 -5.61 30.95
CA HIS A 883 7.56 -6.01 32.31
C HIS A 883 6.38 -6.52 33.14
N GLU A 884 5.14 -6.22 32.74
CA GLU A 884 3.93 -6.57 33.49
C GLU A 884 3.03 -7.51 32.71
N GLY A 885 2.66 -8.62 33.27
CA GLY A 885 1.75 -9.55 32.65
C GLY A 885 1.26 -10.66 33.58
N GLY A 886 0.32 -11.46 33.08
CA GLY A 886 -0.14 -12.68 33.75
C GLY A 886 0.55 -13.92 33.20
N CYS A 887 0.64 -14.94 34.03
CA CYS A 887 1.16 -16.25 33.69
C CYS A 887 0.13 -17.33 34.03
N LEU A 888 -0.35 -18.05 33.01
CA LEU A 888 -1.18 -19.23 33.17
C LEU A 888 -0.27 -20.46 33.33
N GLU A 889 -0.42 -21.22 34.41
CA GLU A 889 0.23 -22.52 34.52
C GLU A 889 -0.52 -23.55 33.69
N ILE A 890 0.23 -24.25 32.84
CA ILE A 890 -0.29 -25.34 32.05
C ILE A 890 0.05 -26.64 32.78
N PRO A 891 -0.94 -27.46 33.17
CA PRO A 891 -0.67 -28.78 33.73
C PRO A 891 0.10 -29.63 32.73
N CYS A 892 1.23 -30.23 33.17
CA CYS A 892 2.02 -31.18 32.37
C CYS A 892 1.24 -32.42 32.03
#